data_fd6b2e45387011956f0bc34a2a8ce344
#
_entry.id   fd6b2e45387011956f0bc34a2a8ce344
#
_cell.length_a   1.000
_cell.length_b   1.000
_cell.length_c   1.000
_cell.angle_alpha   90.00
_cell.angle_beta   90.00
_cell.angle_gamma   90.00
#
_symmetry.space_group_name_H-M   'P 1'
#
loop_
_entity.id
_entity.type
_entity.pdbx_description
1 polymer ?
#
loop_
_entity_poly.entity_id
_entity_poly.type
_entity_poly.pdbx_seq_one_letter_code
_entity_poly.pdbx_strand_id
1 'polypeptide(L)'
;MNDGAGLGFNSKRVAPRLTGWPLLALSFQTLGIIYSDIGTSPLYVLNGIWPSTGPLPSQEDIIGGVSAIIWSLTLLPMLKYVWVSLYFGTQEGEGGSFALYQGLYPREDVDHDADRTLTGDYAGGQEPIKSRTLKDRVRWPLLLWCLFGTALTMADGVFTPAVSVTSAVGGIAVAKPSVTHDVIPISVAFLVVLFLVQQFGTARLSFLFSPIAFVWFLLLIGTGIYNIAFFPGIFRAFDPSRAILLFVRTRDYDLLAGVLLAITGCEAMFANLGQFNATAIRMSFCTFVYPGLVLAYLGQGARLIHDGEAVLGNVFYNSIPGPVNGPLFWIVFIFAILATLIASQAMITATFSLIQQVINTKAFPPILMKYTSETIQGQVYVPAFNWALMIATVVIVAVFSNLSNLTNAYGFAVATVMISTSLLLSIQMRWVKRWPIVVGIAYFAIFGFFDALFWGASLKKVPHGAWVPLLIGVVLESIMVLWVWAKALEDHFDGKNRRNLNHFIYISSRPSSPKPRDNDESDEQETGEEDEEKSYYFYDARNMGMSDDSMKEKIGEKRELQRIPSAAVFHKIASGRGVPHTFIGFIRQWPALPRVVIFLSVCVVPIARVPAQDRYVLTKVRTIDGFYGCTYYIGFRDKFDVRIDDLVDKICSLECHLNPAVSDAYIEEIRDVCRKATHVAPHYHVVAKKIEAGIGTPLVNYLRTSLIESIYRRLATMFPETANWLTSADEIIHVGINAII
;
A
#
# COMPACT_ATOMS: atom_id res chain seq x y z
N MET A 1 -2.06 7.74 42.63
CA MET A 1 -2.89 8.45 41.66
C MET A 1 -2.29 8.23 40.30
N ASN A 2 -3.01 7.48 39.48
CA ASN A 2 -2.61 7.07 38.15
C ASN A 2 -2.81 8.24 37.18
N ASP A 3 -1.77 8.92 36.80
CA ASP A 3 -1.79 9.82 35.64
C ASP A 3 -0.63 9.53 34.69
N GLY A 4 -0.50 8.26 34.33
CA GLY A 4 0.18 7.81 33.12
C GLY A 4 -0.82 7.70 31.97
N ALA A 5 -1.51 8.79 31.65
CA ALA A 5 -2.25 8.88 30.40
C ALA A 5 -1.24 8.90 29.25
N GLY A 6 -0.78 7.72 28.87
CA GLY A 6 -0.18 7.51 27.57
C GLY A 6 -1.17 8.06 26.55
N LEU A 7 -0.79 9.11 25.83
CA LEU A 7 -1.51 9.60 24.66
C LEU A 7 -1.70 8.41 23.72
N GLY A 8 -2.80 7.70 23.92
CA GLY A 8 -3.21 6.60 23.07
C GLY A 8 -3.63 7.16 21.74
N PHE A 9 -2.66 7.60 20.92
CA PHE A 9 -2.90 7.69 19.50
C PHE A 9 -3.26 6.29 19.04
N ASN A 10 -4.57 6.07 18.87
CA ASN A 10 -5.05 4.87 18.24
C ASN A 10 -4.38 4.81 16.87
N SER A 11 -3.30 4.04 16.74
CA SER A 11 -2.56 3.86 15.50
C SER A 11 -3.44 3.23 14.40
N LYS A 12 -4.66 2.85 14.76
CA LYS A 12 -5.63 2.19 13.88
C LYS A 12 -6.70 3.19 13.44
N ARG A 13 -6.74 3.43 12.14
CA ARG A 13 -7.81 4.18 11.49
C ARG A 13 -9.14 3.47 11.75
N VAL A 14 -10.14 4.20 12.25
CA VAL A 14 -11.52 3.69 12.38
C VAL A 14 -12.35 4.26 11.24
N ALA A 15 -12.94 3.39 10.42
CA ALA A 15 -13.85 3.81 9.36
C ALA A 15 -15.07 4.53 9.96
N PRO A 16 -15.39 5.77 9.54
CA PRO A 16 -16.50 6.53 10.10
C PRO A 16 -17.84 5.86 9.77
N ARG A 17 -18.67 5.64 10.78
CA ARG A 17 -20.05 5.17 10.59
C ARG A 17 -20.94 6.37 10.28
N LEU A 18 -21.22 6.59 8.99
CA LEU A 18 -22.08 7.65 8.51
C LEU A 18 -23.51 7.14 8.34
N THR A 19 -24.49 7.98 8.67
CA THR A 19 -25.94 7.73 8.47
C THR A 19 -26.61 8.99 7.94
N GLY A 20 -27.78 8.84 7.27
CA GLY A 20 -28.56 9.95 6.77
C GLY A 20 -27.91 10.68 5.59
N TRP A 21 -28.05 12.01 5.54
CA TRP A 21 -27.58 12.85 4.43
C TRP A 21 -26.07 12.74 4.11
N PRO A 22 -25.16 12.66 5.09
CA PRO A 22 -23.73 12.42 4.81
C PRO A 22 -23.47 11.11 4.09
N LEU A 23 -24.23 10.05 4.38
CA LEU A 23 -24.13 8.77 3.69
C LEU A 23 -24.57 8.89 2.23
N LEU A 24 -25.67 9.62 1.95
CA LEU A 24 -26.13 9.89 0.58
C LEU A 24 -25.10 10.69 -0.22
N ALA A 25 -24.53 11.73 0.38
CA ALA A 25 -23.48 12.53 -0.25
C ALA A 25 -22.23 11.67 -0.56
N LEU A 26 -21.81 10.81 0.37
CA LEU A 26 -20.71 9.88 0.15
C LEU A 26 -21.05 8.85 -0.94
N SER A 27 -22.27 8.33 -0.97
CA SER A 27 -22.75 7.42 -2.01
C SER A 27 -22.77 8.09 -3.39
N PHE A 28 -23.10 9.36 -3.47
CA PHE A 28 -22.99 10.12 -4.71
C PHE A 28 -21.56 10.29 -5.16
N GLN A 29 -20.63 10.54 -4.22
CA GLN A 29 -19.20 10.65 -4.52
C GLN A 29 -18.59 9.35 -5.05
N THR A 30 -19.11 8.17 -4.66
CA THR A 30 -18.64 6.89 -5.19
C THR A 30 -18.84 6.76 -6.70
N LEU A 31 -19.83 7.44 -7.29
CA LEU A 31 -20.14 7.36 -8.72
C LEU A 31 -18.95 7.78 -9.58
N GLY A 32 -18.26 8.86 -9.19
CA GLY A 32 -17.14 9.37 -9.95
C GLY A 32 -15.83 8.61 -9.75
N ILE A 33 -15.58 8.05 -8.56
CA ILE A 33 -14.27 7.48 -8.22
C ILE A 33 -14.27 5.97 -8.36
N ILE A 34 -15.35 5.28 -7.94
CA ILE A 34 -15.38 3.82 -7.93
C ILE A 34 -15.97 3.25 -9.22
N TYR A 35 -17.05 3.87 -9.71
CA TYR A 35 -17.86 3.27 -10.78
C TYR A 35 -17.60 3.88 -12.16
N SER A 36 -16.70 4.84 -12.27
CA SER A 36 -16.36 5.41 -13.58
C SER A 36 -15.77 4.36 -14.52
N ASP A 37 -14.95 3.45 -14.03
CA ASP A 37 -14.31 2.41 -14.83
C ASP A 37 -15.35 1.39 -15.34
N ILE A 38 -16.11 0.75 -14.46
CA ILE A 38 -17.18 -0.17 -14.88
C ILE A 38 -18.26 0.53 -15.72
N GLY A 39 -18.47 1.85 -15.50
CA GLY A 39 -19.40 2.67 -16.26
C GLY A 39 -18.97 2.98 -17.70
N THR A 40 -17.70 2.85 -18.01
CA THR A 40 -17.17 3.03 -19.38
C THR A 40 -17.13 1.72 -20.19
N SER A 41 -17.31 0.58 -19.55
CA SER A 41 -17.33 -0.74 -20.20
C SER A 41 -18.34 -0.86 -21.35
N PRO A 42 -19.54 -0.25 -21.32
CA PRO A 42 -20.47 -0.28 -22.44
C PRO A 42 -19.93 0.26 -23.76
N LEU A 43 -18.85 1.05 -23.75
CA LEU A 43 -18.21 1.59 -24.95
C LEU A 43 -17.55 0.52 -25.83
N TYR A 44 -17.11 -0.60 -25.26
CA TYR A 44 -16.29 -1.59 -25.95
C TYR A 44 -16.68 -3.05 -25.76
N VAL A 45 -17.56 -3.37 -24.80
CA VAL A 45 -17.86 -4.77 -24.44
C VAL A 45 -18.52 -5.56 -25.57
N LEU A 46 -19.56 -5.03 -26.19
CA LEU A 46 -20.24 -5.77 -27.27
C LEU A 46 -19.35 -5.96 -28.50
N ASN A 47 -18.50 -4.99 -28.81
CA ASN A 47 -17.47 -5.15 -29.84
C ASN A 47 -16.30 -6.05 -29.38
N GLY A 48 -16.10 -6.24 -28.07
CA GLY A 48 -15.19 -7.24 -27.51
C GLY A 48 -15.72 -8.67 -27.64
N ILE A 49 -17.04 -8.85 -27.60
CA ILE A 49 -17.69 -10.15 -27.82
C ILE A 49 -17.82 -10.44 -29.32
N TRP A 50 -18.29 -9.46 -30.10
CA TRP A 50 -18.47 -9.54 -31.55
C TRP A 50 -17.64 -8.46 -32.25
N PRO A 51 -16.47 -8.82 -32.79
CA PRO A 51 -15.62 -7.86 -33.50
C PRO A 51 -16.30 -7.27 -34.70
N SER A 52 -16.02 -6.00 -35.00
CA SER A 52 -16.61 -5.27 -36.14
C SER A 52 -16.33 -5.90 -37.51
N THR A 53 -15.29 -6.73 -37.62
CA THR A 53 -14.92 -7.48 -38.83
C THR A 53 -15.49 -8.89 -38.85
N GLY A 54 -16.19 -9.32 -37.81
CA GLY A 54 -16.79 -10.64 -37.69
C GLY A 54 -18.16 -10.77 -38.38
N PRO A 55 -18.70 -11.99 -38.46
CA PRO A 55 -20.05 -12.20 -38.95
C PRO A 55 -21.11 -11.64 -37.98
N LEU A 56 -22.24 -11.19 -38.50
CA LEU A 56 -23.34 -10.76 -37.66
C LEU A 56 -23.85 -11.93 -36.81
N PRO A 57 -23.90 -11.80 -35.46
CA PRO A 57 -24.41 -12.83 -34.59
C PRO A 57 -25.91 -13.03 -34.78
N SER A 58 -26.40 -14.24 -34.53
CA SER A 58 -27.84 -14.52 -34.58
C SER A 58 -28.58 -13.79 -33.45
N GLN A 59 -29.87 -13.53 -33.61
CA GLN A 59 -30.72 -12.92 -32.57
C GLN A 59 -30.62 -13.64 -31.24
N GLU A 60 -30.63 -14.96 -31.24
CA GLU A 60 -30.53 -15.77 -29.99
C GLU A 60 -29.11 -15.72 -29.39
N ASP A 61 -28.08 -15.51 -30.20
CA ASP A 61 -26.70 -15.32 -29.69
C ASP A 61 -26.55 -13.96 -29.06
N ILE A 62 -27.15 -12.91 -29.61
CA ILE A 62 -27.17 -11.59 -29.00
C ILE A 62 -27.89 -11.62 -27.65
N ILE A 63 -29.08 -12.26 -27.57
CA ILE A 63 -29.80 -12.43 -26.31
C ILE A 63 -28.93 -13.20 -25.30
N GLY A 64 -28.25 -14.27 -25.74
CA GLY A 64 -27.35 -15.06 -24.92
C GLY A 64 -26.15 -14.29 -24.42
N GLY A 65 -25.52 -13.46 -25.25
CA GLY A 65 -24.39 -12.62 -24.87
C GLY A 65 -24.77 -11.53 -23.87
N VAL A 66 -25.89 -10.86 -24.08
CA VAL A 66 -26.42 -9.88 -23.11
C VAL A 66 -26.80 -10.58 -21.80
N SER A 67 -27.38 -11.80 -21.85
CA SER A 67 -27.64 -12.62 -20.66
C SER A 67 -26.35 -12.94 -19.91
N ALA A 68 -25.27 -13.34 -20.61
CA ALA A 68 -23.98 -13.61 -20.02
C ALA A 68 -23.41 -12.36 -19.32
N ILE A 69 -23.54 -11.17 -19.92
CA ILE A 69 -23.13 -9.90 -19.31
C ILE A 69 -23.92 -9.62 -18.03
N ILE A 70 -25.27 -9.70 -18.08
CA ILE A 70 -26.13 -9.41 -16.92
C ILE A 70 -25.80 -10.35 -15.75
N TRP A 71 -25.67 -11.65 -16.03
CA TRP A 71 -25.37 -12.62 -14.97
C TRP A 71 -23.95 -12.51 -14.45
N SER A 72 -22.98 -12.13 -15.29
CA SER A 72 -21.62 -11.82 -14.84
C SER A 72 -21.61 -10.61 -13.91
N LEU A 73 -22.32 -9.52 -14.25
CA LEU A 73 -22.49 -8.33 -13.39
C LEU A 73 -23.21 -8.67 -12.07
N THR A 74 -24.18 -9.60 -12.11
CA THR A 74 -24.90 -10.03 -10.91
C THR A 74 -24.02 -10.88 -9.99
N LEU A 75 -23.34 -11.89 -10.54
CA LEU A 75 -22.57 -12.84 -9.74
C LEU A 75 -21.28 -12.24 -9.19
N LEU A 76 -20.53 -11.50 -10.00
CA LEU A 76 -19.21 -11.03 -9.60
C LEU A 76 -19.25 -9.63 -8.98
N PRO A 77 -19.54 -8.52 -9.69
CA PRO A 77 -19.59 -7.21 -9.06
C PRO A 77 -20.60 -7.14 -7.90
N MET A 78 -21.84 -7.61 -8.09
CA MET A 78 -22.88 -7.46 -7.07
C MET A 78 -22.69 -8.47 -5.92
N LEU A 79 -22.75 -9.78 -6.17
CA LEU A 79 -22.75 -10.77 -5.09
C LEU A 79 -21.36 -10.96 -4.49
N LYS A 80 -20.31 -11.20 -5.31
CA LYS A 80 -18.96 -11.45 -4.81
C LYS A 80 -18.35 -10.19 -4.18
N TYR A 81 -18.33 -9.03 -4.92
CA TYR A 81 -17.65 -7.85 -4.43
C TYR A 81 -18.49 -7.04 -3.45
N VAL A 82 -19.66 -6.57 -3.85
CA VAL A 82 -20.49 -5.64 -3.04
C VAL A 82 -21.04 -6.30 -1.78
N TRP A 83 -21.50 -7.57 -1.86
CA TRP A 83 -22.07 -8.23 -0.70
C TRP A 83 -21.06 -9.01 0.14
N VAL A 84 -20.10 -9.71 -0.47
CA VAL A 84 -19.15 -10.55 0.26
C VAL A 84 -17.83 -9.81 0.52
N SER A 85 -17.11 -9.37 -0.52
CA SER A 85 -15.73 -8.87 -0.36
C SER A 85 -15.66 -7.62 0.52
N LEU A 86 -16.63 -6.70 0.43
CA LEU A 86 -16.68 -5.50 1.28
C LEU A 86 -16.85 -5.80 2.79
N TYR A 87 -17.15 -7.05 3.16
CA TYR A 87 -17.20 -7.48 4.57
C TYR A 87 -15.81 -7.87 5.11
N PHE A 88 -14.83 -8.08 4.24
CA PHE A 88 -13.50 -8.58 4.56
C PHE A 88 -12.39 -7.52 4.53
N GLY A 89 -12.73 -6.24 4.60
CA GLY A 89 -11.74 -5.18 4.78
C GLY A 89 -10.92 -5.36 6.07
N THR A 90 -9.74 -4.74 6.13
CA THR A 90 -8.93 -4.68 7.34
C THR A 90 -9.66 -3.95 8.47
N GLN A 91 -9.17 -4.05 9.71
CA GLN A 91 -9.70 -3.27 10.82
C GLN A 91 -9.58 -1.76 10.59
N GLU A 92 -8.61 -1.34 9.79
CA GLU A 92 -8.36 0.03 9.37
C GLU A 92 -9.29 0.48 8.23
N GLY A 93 -10.12 -0.43 7.71
CA GLY A 93 -11.06 -0.19 6.63
C GLY A 93 -10.43 -0.26 5.23
N GLU A 94 -9.19 -0.73 5.09
CA GLU A 94 -8.54 -0.93 3.79
C GLU A 94 -9.02 -2.21 3.11
N GLY A 95 -9.07 -2.19 1.77
CA GLY A 95 -9.46 -3.32 0.94
C GLY A 95 -8.42 -3.65 -0.13
N GLY A 96 -8.73 -4.63 -0.96
CA GLY A 96 -7.85 -5.14 -2.01
C GLY A 96 -7.10 -6.40 -1.62
N SER A 97 -6.48 -7.07 -2.59
CA SER A 97 -5.78 -8.35 -2.42
C SER A 97 -4.63 -8.26 -1.41
N PHE A 98 -3.92 -7.14 -1.40
CA PHE A 98 -2.81 -6.92 -0.47
C PHE A 98 -3.29 -6.76 0.99
N ALA A 99 -4.40 -6.03 1.21
CA ALA A 99 -5.03 -5.90 2.52
C ALA A 99 -5.56 -7.25 3.05
N LEU A 100 -6.03 -8.13 2.16
CA LEU A 100 -6.41 -9.51 2.53
C LEU A 100 -5.21 -10.31 3.04
N TYR A 101 -4.06 -10.20 2.40
CA TYR A 101 -2.85 -10.85 2.86
C TYR A 101 -2.38 -10.31 4.22
N GLN A 102 -2.42 -9.00 4.43
CA GLN A 102 -2.10 -8.37 5.72
C GLN A 102 -3.04 -8.84 6.84
N GLY A 103 -4.33 -9.06 6.53
CA GLY A 103 -5.27 -9.63 7.50
C GLY A 103 -4.93 -11.07 7.92
N LEU A 104 -4.28 -11.86 7.04
CA LEU A 104 -3.82 -13.23 7.35
C LEU A 104 -2.51 -13.24 8.15
N TYR A 105 -1.61 -12.32 7.84
CA TYR A 105 -0.33 -12.12 8.49
C TYR A 105 -0.23 -10.67 8.96
N PRO A 106 -1.00 -10.29 10.01
CA PRO A 106 -0.91 -8.95 10.55
C PRO A 106 0.55 -8.73 10.99
N ARG A 107 1.05 -7.52 10.76
CA ARG A 107 2.29 -7.11 11.40
C ARG A 107 2.06 -7.22 12.91
N GLU A 108 3.07 -7.73 13.61
CA GLU A 108 3.09 -7.61 15.06
C GLU A 108 2.86 -6.13 15.37
N ASP A 109 1.83 -5.85 16.18
CA ASP A 109 1.59 -4.48 16.63
C ASP A 109 2.92 -4.02 17.24
N VAL A 110 3.52 -3.02 16.59
CA VAL A 110 4.76 -2.45 17.08
C VAL A 110 4.41 -1.82 18.41
N ASP A 111 4.83 -2.48 19.48
CA ASP A 111 4.72 -1.91 20.82
C ASP A 111 5.68 -0.72 20.86
N HIS A 112 5.13 0.47 20.62
CA HIS A 112 5.91 1.71 20.67
C HIS A 112 6.45 1.98 22.07
N ASP A 113 5.87 1.36 23.11
CA ASP A 113 6.41 1.37 24.46
C ASP A 113 7.65 0.47 24.54
N ALA A 114 7.68 -0.63 23.75
CA ALA A 114 8.89 -1.46 23.63
C ALA A 114 10.04 -0.71 22.96
N ASP A 115 9.78 0.22 22.06
CA ASP A 115 10.83 1.04 21.43
C ASP A 115 11.59 1.91 22.43
N ARG A 116 10.94 2.30 23.52
CA ARG A 116 11.50 3.09 24.61
C ARG A 116 12.13 2.24 25.72
N THR A 117 11.89 0.92 25.70
CA THR A 117 12.46 -0.01 26.68
C THR A 117 13.90 -0.34 26.31
N LEU A 118 14.85 0.26 26.99
CA LEU A 118 16.28 0.19 26.68
C LEU A 118 17.06 -0.74 27.61
N THR A 119 16.59 -0.93 28.85
CA THR A 119 17.29 -1.68 29.91
C THR A 119 16.90 -3.15 30.00
N GLY A 120 15.72 -3.52 29.52
CA GLY A 120 15.19 -4.88 29.65
C GLY A 120 14.43 -5.19 30.94
N ASP A 121 14.38 -4.26 31.89
CA ASP A 121 13.77 -4.45 33.21
C ASP A 121 12.22 -4.36 33.22
N TYR A 122 11.59 -4.33 32.05
CA TYR A 122 10.14 -4.21 31.96
C TYR A 122 9.46 -5.56 32.22
N ALA A 123 9.07 -5.77 33.48
CA ALA A 123 8.35 -6.96 33.97
C ALA A 123 6.83 -6.91 33.74
N GLY A 124 6.33 -6.24 32.72
CA GLY A 124 4.90 -5.99 32.54
C GLY A 124 4.32 -6.19 31.16
N GLY A 125 5.07 -6.66 30.20
CA GLY A 125 4.55 -6.93 28.87
C GLY A 125 3.73 -8.24 28.87
N GLN A 126 2.41 -8.16 28.75
CA GLN A 126 1.62 -9.31 28.31
C GLN A 126 2.26 -9.82 27.02
N GLU A 127 2.69 -11.09 27.00
CA GLU A 127 3.06 -11.74 25.74
C GLU A 127 1.95 -11.45 24.73
N PRO A 128 2.26 -10.93 23.54
CA PRO A 128 1.24 -10.69 22.54
C PRO A 128 0.46 -12.00 22.40
N ILE A 129 -0.86 -11.91 22.57
CA ILE A 129 -1.75 -13.07 22.40
C ILE A 129 -1.40 -13.62 21.04
N LYS A 130 -0.73 -14.77 20.99
CA LYS A 130 -0.36 -15.45 19.73
C LYS A 130 -1.66 -15.65 18.95
N SER A 131 -1.98 -14.71 18.06
CA SER A 131 -3.03 -14.90 17.10
C SER A 131 -2.66 -16.20 16.36
N ARG A 132 -3.62 -17.11 16.19
CA ARG A 132 -3.40 -18.31 15.39
C ARG A 132 -3.11 -17.86 13.95
N THR A 133 -1.87 -17.56 13.66
CA THR A 133 -1.38 -17.29 12.32
C THR A 133 -1.40 -18.58 11.51
N LEU A 134 -1.67 -18.45 10.23
CA LEU A 134 -1.51 -19.55 9.28
C LEU A 134 -0.05 -20.04 9.37
N LYS A 135 0.19 -21.35 9.18
CA LYS A 135 1.55 -21.91 9.29
C LYS A 135 2.55 -21.11 8.44
N ASP A 136 3.70 -20.80 9.00
CA ASP A 136 4.75 -20.01 8.31
C ASP A 136 5.20 -20.60 6.97
N ARG A 137 5.05 -21.92 6.79
CA ARG A 137 5.34 -22.58 5.50
C ARG A 137 4.47 -22.10 4.35
N VAL A 138 3.24 -21.62 4.62
CA VAL A 138 2.30 -21.14 3.60
C VAL A 138 2.46 -19.66 3.34
N ARG A 139 3.19 -18.94 4.21
CA ARG A 139 3.39 -17.49 4.12
C ARG A 139 4.01 -17.06 2.79
N TRP A 140 5.11 -17.70 2.39
CA TRP A 140 5.80 -17.34 1.14
C TRP A 140 4.99 -17.61 -0.13
N PRO A 141 4.38 -18.80 -0.34
CA PRO A 141 3.51 -19.01 -1.50
C PRO A 141 2.34 -18.03 -1.58
N LEU A 142 1.70 -17.71 -0.44
CA LEU A 142 0.62 -16.74 -0.42
C LEU A 142 1.10 -15.30 -0.68
N LEU A 143 2.28 -14.94 -0.19
CA LEU A 143 2.88 -13.65 -0.46
C LEU A 143 3.17 -13.49 -1.94
N LEU A 144 3.81 -14.49 -2.58
CA LEU A 144 4.10 -14.47 -4.01
C LEU A 144 2.81 -14.29 -4.82
N TRP A 145 1.79 -15.09 -4.53
CA TRP A 145 0.51 -14.99 -5.22
C TRP A 145 -0.18 -13.63 -5.01
N CYS A 146 -0.11 -13.09 -3.81
CA CYS A 146 -0.62 -11.76 -3.48
C CYS A 146 0.14 -10.65 -4.21
N LEU A 147 1.48 -10.70 -4.22
CA LEU A 147 2.32 -9.73 -4.92
C LEU A 147 2.11 -9.77 -6.43
N PHE A 148 1.91 -10.97 -7.00
CA PHE A 148 1.56 -11.11 -8.41
C PHE A 148 0.23 -10.44 -8.75
N GLY A 149 -0.83 -10.69 -7.96
CA GLY A 149 -2.11 -10.01 -8.11
C GLY A 149 -1.98 -8.48 -7.97
N THR A 150 -1.20 -8.03 -6.98
CA THR A 150 -0.95 -6.59 -6.77
C THR A 150 -0.17 -5.97 -7.94
N ALA A 151 0.83 -6.67 -8.46
CA ALA A 151 1.60 -6.23 -9.63
C ALA A 151 0.72 -6.09 -10.87
N LEU A 152 -0.20 -7.04 -11.10
CA LEU A 152 -1.15 -6.98 -12.20
C LEU A 152 -2.19 -5.86 -12.02
N THR A 153 -2.62 -5.57 -10.78
CA THR A 153 -3.47 -4.40 -10.51
C THR A 153 -2.72 -3.09 -10.78
N MET A 154 -1.41 -3.03 -10.51
CA MET A 154 -0.59 -1.86 -10.89
C MET A 154 -0.44 -1.76 -12.40
N ALA A 155 -0.29 -2.88 -13.12
CA ALA A 155 -0.25 -2.93 -14.57
C ALA A 155 -1.57 -2.46 -15.19
N ASP A 156 -2.71 -2.72 -14.55
CA ASP A 156 -4.02 -2.24 -14.97
C ASP A 156 -4.10 -0.70 -15.02
N GLY A 157 -3.33 0.00 -14.18
CA GLY A 157 -3.15 1.45 -14.27
C GLY A 157 -2.58 1.95 -15.60
N VAL A 158 -2.02 1.07 -16.44
CA VAL A 158 -1.58 1.35 -17.81
C VAL A 158 -2.69 1.04 -18.82
N PHE A 159 -3.38 -0.10 -18.65
CA PHE A 159 -4.33 -0.61 -19.65
C PHE A 159 -5.69 0.08 -19.57
N THR A 160 -6.20 0.39 -18.39
CA THR A 160 -7.49 1.09 -18.22
C THR A 160 -7.50 2.44 -18.95
N PRO A 161 -6.52 3.35 -18.76
CA PRO A 161 -6.46 4.59 -19.54
C PRO A 161 -6.33 4.36 -21.06
N ALA A 162 -5.52 3.37 -21.44
CA ALA A 162 -5.29 3.05 -22.85
C ALA A 162 -6.59 2.60 -23.56
N VAL A 163 -7.31 1.62 -22.98
CA VAL A 163 -8.54 1.06 -23.56
C VAL A 163 -9.66 2.08 -23.56
N SER A 164 -9.92 2.70 -22.37
CA SER A 164 -11.07 3.56 -22.17
C SER A 164 -11.00 4.82 -23.04
N VAL A 165 -9.87 5.52 -23.04
CA VAL A 165 -9.70 6.75 -23.82
C VAL A 165 -9.73 6.46 -25.33
N THR A 166 -9.03 5.40 -25.78
CA THR A 166 -9.03 5.04 -27.21
C THR A 166 -10.43 4.63 -27.69
N SER A 167 -11.19 3.90 -26.87
CA SER A 167 -12.58 3.52 -27.19
C SER A 167 -13.50 4.73 -27.28
N ALA A 168 -13.37 5.69 -26.38
CA ALA A 168 -14.18 6.91 -26.41
C ALA A 168 -13.84 7.79 -27.61
N VAL A 169 -12.54 8.02 -27.89
CA VAL A 169 -12.08 8.79 -29.04
C VAL A 169 -12.46 8.12 -30.36
N GLY A 170 -12.57 6.78 -30.39
CA GLY A 170 -13.05 6.01 -31.55
C GLY A 170 -14.42 6.43 -32.05
N GLY A 171 -15.25 7.07 -31.23
CA GLY A 171 -16.52 7.67 -31.66
C GLY A 171 -16.37 8.76 -32.72
N ILE A 172 -15.25 9.47 -32.78
CA ILE A 172 -14.96 10.44 -33.85
C ILE A 172 -14.93 9.78 -35.22
N ALA A 173 -14.35 8.58 -35.33
CA ALA A 173 -14.27 7.84 -36.59
C ALA A 173 -15.68 7.39 -37.09
N VAL A 174 -16.63 7.19 -36.17
CA VAL A 174 -18.04 6.91 -36.53
C VAL A 174 -18.69 8.14 -37.12
N ALA A 175 -18.49 9.32 -36.54
CA ALA A 175 -19.03 10.58 -37.02
C ALA A 175 -18.38 11.02 -38.33
N LYS A 176 -17.06 10.82 -38.49
CA LYS A 176 -16.27 11.25 -39.62
C LYS A 176 -15.18 10.21 -40.00
N PRO A 177 -15.49 9.25 -40.88
CA PRO A 177 -14.57 8.16 -41.23
C PRO A 177 -13.20 8.60 -41.74
N SER A 178 -13.08 9.81 -42.28
CA SER A 178 -11.79 10.36 -42.75
C SER A 178 -10.75 10.60 -41.65
N VAL A 179 -11.17 10.64 -40.38
CA VAL A 179 -10.35 10.91 -39.19
C VAL A 179 -9.94 9.62 -38.49
N THR A 180 -10.22 8.45 -39.05
CA THR A 180 -9.90 7.15 -38.43
C THR A 180 -8.41 7.02 -38.09
N HIS A 181 -7.51 7.54 -38.92
CA HIS A 181 -6.07 7.51 -38.71
C HIS A 181 -5.61 8.45 -37.56
N ASP A 182 -6.42 9.45 -37.23
CA ASP A 182 -6.09 10.44 -36.21
C ASP A 182 -6.57 10.01 -34.78
N VAL A 183 -7.32 8.91 -34.67
CA VAL A 183 -7.83 8.40 -33.36
C VAL A 183 -6.68 8.15 -32.40
N ILE A 184 -5.58 7.51 -32.84
CA ILE A 184 -4.43 7.21 -32.00
C ILE A 184 -3.72 8.49 -31.54
N PRO A 185 -3.30 9.42 -32.43
CA PRO A 185 -2.69 10.68 -32.02
C PRO A 185 -3.56 11.51 -31.07
N ILE A 186 -4.87 11.57 -31.33
CA ILE A 186 -5.82 12.28 -30.45
C ILE A 186 -5.89 11.60 -29.07
N SER A 187 -5.95 10.27 -29.03
CA SER A 187 -5.96 9.51 -27.77
C SER A 187 -4.69 9.74 -26.96
N VAL A 188 -3.53 9.73 -27.63
CA VAL A 188 -2.23 10.03 -26.97
C VAL A 188 -2.21 11.44 -26.43
N ALA A 189 -2.74 12.43 -27.14
CA ALA A 189 -2.83 13.80 -26.64
C ALA A 189 -3.68 13.89 -25.35
N PHE A 190 -4.86 13.25 -25.32
CA PHE A 190 -5.70 13.20 -24.12
C PHE A 190 -4.98 12.49 -22.96
N LEU A 191 -4.28 11.38 -23.22
CA LEU A 191 -3.52 10.64 -22.21
C LEU A 191 -2.39 11.48 -21.62
N VAL A 192 -1.61 12.16 -22.45
CA VAL A 192 -0.53 13.04 -21.97
C VAL A 192 -1.09 14.15 -21.08
N VAL A 193 -2.17 14.81 -21.50
CA VAL A 193 -2.84 15.85 -20.68
C VAL A 193 -3.35 15.25 -19.36
N LEU A 194 -3.93 14.06 -19.40
CA LEU A 194 -4.42 13.35 -18.21
C LEU A 194 -3.30 13.17 -17.17
N PHE A 195 -2.15 12.60 -17.57
CA PHE A 195 -1.02 12.36 -16.68
C PHE A 195 -0.35 13.66 -16.19
N LEU A 196 -0.33 14.73 -17.01
CA LEU A 196 0.15 16.04 -16.58
C LEU A 196 -0.77 16.68 -15.51
N VAL A 197 -2.08 16.51 -15.65
CA VAL A 197 -3.06 17.03 -14.68
C VAL A 197 -3.03 16.25 -13.36
N GLN A 198 -2.58 14.99 -13.38
CA GLN A 198 -2.52 14.12 -12.19
C GLN A 198 -1.70 14.72 -11.04
N GLN A 199 -0.67 15.52 -11.32
CA GLN A 199 0.16 16.17 -10.30
C GLN A 199 -0.60 17.12 -9.35
N PHE A 200 -1.75 17.66 -9.79
CA PHE A 200 -2.58 18.56 -8.97
C PHE A 200 -3.42 17.82 -7.94
N GLY A 201 -3.45 16.49 -8.01
CA GLY A 201 -4.16 15.58 -7.10
C GLY A 201 -5.65 15.45 -7.40
N THR A 202 -6.18 14.25 -7.23
CA THR A 202 -7.59 13.93 -7.48
C THR A 202 -8.53 14.51 -6.43
N ALA A 203 -8.03 14.85 -5.22
CA ALA A 203 -8.86 15.43 -4.16
C ALA A 203 -9.59 16.70 -4.56
N ARG A 204 -8.96 17.56 -5.37
CA ARG A 204 -9.57 18.80 -5.88
C ARG A 204 -10.53 18.58 -7.03
N LEU A 205 -10.26 17.55 -7.85
CA LEU A 205 -11.04 17.23 -9.05
C LEU A 205 -12.23 16.31 -8.73
N SER A 206 -12.19 15.54 -7.65
CA SER A 206 -13.23 14.57 -7.26
C SER A 206 -14.62 15.19 -7.09
N PHE A 207 -14.69 16.46 -6.75
CA PHE A 207 -15.96 17.21 -6.70
C PHE A 207 -16.68 17.26 -8.05
N LEU A 208 -15.94 17.36 -9.16
CA LEU A 208 -16.50 17.38 -10.51
C LEU A 208 -16.78 15.99 -11.07
N PHE A 209 -16.10 14.95 -10.56
CA PHE A 209 -16.20 13.59 -11.09
C PHE A 209 -17.60 13.00 -10.94
N SER A 210 -18.21 13.18 -9.77
CA SER A 210 -19.50 12.56 -9.47
C SER A 210 -20.67 13.14 -10.27
N PRO A 211 -20.80 14.47 -10.45
CA PRO A 211 -21.81 15.04 -11.34
C PRO A 211 -21.66 14.60 -12.79
N ILE A 212 -20.42 14.55 -13.32
CA ILE A 212 -20.17 14.09 -14.69
C ILE A 212 -20.55 12.60 -14.84
N ALA A 213 -20.10 11.75 -13.92
CA ALA A 213 -20.43 10.34 -13.93
C ALA A 213 -21.95 10.11 -13.77
N PHE A 214 -22.61 10.90 -12.93
CA PHE A 214 -24.07 10.82 -12.77
C PHE A 214 -24.80 11.11 -14.09
N VAL A 215 -24.44 12.19 -14.79
CA VAL A 215 -25.02 12.52 -16.11
C VAL A 215 -24.69 11.44 -17.13
N TRP A 216 -23.47 10.89 -17.09
CA TRP A 216 -23.07 9.77 -17.95
C TRP A 216 -23.97 8.54 -17.76
N PHE A 217 -24.21 8.12 -16.52
CA PHE A 217 -25.13 7.01 -16.24
C PHE A 217 -26.57 7.33 -16.66
N LEU A 218 -27.04 8.58 -16.47
CA LEU A 218 -28.37 8.99 -16.98
C LEU A 218 -28.47 8.88 -18.51
N LEU A 219 -27.40 9.24 -19.25
CA LEU A 219 -27.34 9.10 -20.70
C LEU A 219 -27.37 7.61 -21.09
N LEU A 220 -26.62 6.75 -20.38
CA LEU A 220 -26.67 5.28 -20.59
C LEU A 220 -28.06 4.71 -20.34
N ILE A 221 -28.72 5.10 -19.26
CA ILE A 221 -30.08 4.68 -18.93
C ILE A 221 -31.06 5.16 -20.00
N GLY A 222 -31.02 6.44 -20.36
CA GLY A 222 -31.95 7.03 -21.32
C GLY A 222 -31.82 6.42 -22.71
N THR A 223 -30.59 6.27 -23.23
CA THR A 223 -30.35 5.61 -24.51
C THR A 223 -30.71 4.13 -24.46
N GLY A 224 -30.43 3.47 -23.33
CA GLY A 224 -30.83 2.06 -23.11
C GLY A 224 -32.30 1.84 -23.18
N ILE A 225 -33.11 2.61 -22.45
CA ILE A 225 -34.57 2.52 -22.44
C ILE A 225 -35.15 2.78 -23.84
N TYR A 226 -34.67 3.82 -24.53
CA TYR A 226 -35.08 4.14 -25.87
C TYR A 226 -34.84 2.97 -26.83
N ASN A 227 -33.67 2.35 -26.77
CA ASN A 227 -33.30 1.26 -27.69
C ASN A 227 -34.06 -0.03 -27.39
N ILE A 228 -34.39 -0.33 -26.12
CA ILE A 228 -35.23 -1.51 -25.75
C ILE A 228 -36.59 -1.46 -26.43
N ALA A 229 -37.16 -0.27 -26.69
CA ALA A 229 -38.46 -0.13 -27.36
C ALA A 229 -38.46 -0.72 -28.77
N PHE A 230 -37.34 -0.83 -29.48
CA PHE A 230 -37.24 -1.43 -30.81
C PHE A 230 -37.33 -2.96 -30.79
N PHE A 231 -36.87 -3.58 -29.71
CA PHE A 231 -36.95 -5.02 -29.54
C PHE A 231 -37.19 -5.41 -28.08
N PRO A 232 -38.41 -5.33 -27.56
CA PRO A 232 -38.72 -5.67 -26.16
C PRO A 232 -38.40 -7.14 -25.81
N GLY A 233 -38.33 -8.04 -26.82
CA GLY A 233 -37.92 -9.42 -26.63
C GLY A 233 -36.53 -9.63 -26.00
N ILE A 234 -35.74 -8.60 -25.91
CA ILE A 234 -34.40 -8.62 -25.27
C ILE A 234 -34.49 -8.91 -23.76
N PHE A 235 -35.66 -8.66 -23.11
CA PHE A 235 -35.83 -9.01 -21.68
C PHE A 235 -35.72 -10.52 -21.41
N ARG A 236 -35.79 -11.38 -22.43
CA ARG A 236 -35.43 -12.80 -22.31
C ARG A 236 -33.99 -13.02 -21.84
N ALA A 237 -33.11 -12.02 -21.95
CA ALA A 237 -31.77 -12.06 -21.45
C ALA A 237 -31.65 -12.12 -19.90
N PHE A 238 -32.75 -11.85 -19.16
CA PHE A 238 -32.77 -12.10 -17.71
C PHE A 238 -32.79 -13.60 -17.36
N ASP A 239 -33.15 -14.45 -18.28
CA ASP A 239 -33.09 -15.90 -18.09
C ASP A 239 -31.63 -16.40 -18.22
N PRO A 240 -31.02 -16.95 -17.12
CA PRO A 240 -29.64 -17.43 -17.13
C PRO A 240 -29.38 -18.58 -18.11
N SER A 241 -30.46 -19.33 -18.46
CA SER A 241 -30.34 -20.42 -19.43
C SER A 241 -29.85 -19.94 -20.79
N ARG A 242 -30.16 -18.69 -21.16
CA ARG A 242 -29.76 -18.10 -22.44
C ARG A 242 -28.25 -17.91 -22.54
N ALA A 243 -27.61 -17.53 -21.43
CA ALA A 243 -26.15 -17.45 -21.36
C ALA A 243 -25.53 -18.84 -21.59
N ILE A 244 -26.05 -19.88 -20.92
CA ILE A 244 -25.52 -21.24 -21.07
C ILE A 244 -25.73 -21.74 -22.49
N LEU A 245 -26.92 -21.54 -23.06
CA LEU A 245 -27.26 -21.95 -24.43
C LEU A 245 -26.39 -21.26 -25.49
N LEU A 246 -25.93 -20.03 -25.26
CA LEU A 246 -24.96 -19.37 -26.13
C LEU A 246 -23.69 -20.22 -26.29
N PHE A 247 -23.07 -20.60 -25.18
CA PHE A 247 -21.83 -21.38 -25.20
C PHE A 247 -22.03 -22.81 -25.72
N VAL A 248 -23.18 -23.38 -25.47
CA VAL A 248 -23.52 -24.71 -26.04
C VAL A 248 -23.69 -24.65 -27.55
N ARG A 249 -24.30 -23.58 -28.10
CA ARG A 249 -24.53 -23.41 -29.55
C ARG A 249 -23.25 -23.05 -30.28
N THR A 250 -22.58 -22.02 -29.80
CA THR A 250 -21.40 -21.47 -30.49
C THR A 250 -20.15 -22.34 -30.28
N ARG A 251 -20.08 -23.07 -29.16
CA ARG A 251 -18.89 -23.81 -28.69
C ARG A 251 -17.64 -22.93 -28.66
N ASP A 252 -17.85 -21.64 -28.60
CA ASP A 252 -16.76 -20.67 -28.60
C ASP A 252 -16.53 -20.12 -27.19
N TYR A 253 -15.47 -20.62 -26.57
CA TYR A 253 -15.06 -20.21 -25.22
C TYR A 253 -14.47 -18.79 -25.20
N ASP A 254 -13.98 -18.29 -26.34
CA ASP A 254 -13.33 -16.99 -26.44
C ASP A 254 -14.30 -15.81 -26.27
N LEU A 255 -15.62 -16.04 -26.50
CA LEU A 255 -16.68 -15.07 -26.19
C LEU A 255 -16.67 -14.64 -24.72
N LEU A 256 -16.25 -15.54 -23.83
CA LEU A 256 -16.19 -15.25 -22.40
C LEU A 256 -15.14 -14.19 -22.06
N ALA A 257 -14.06 -14.10 -22.85
CA ALA A 257 -13.08 -13.03 -22.69
C ALA A 257 -13.66 -11.64 -23.06
N GLY A 258 -14.60 -11.58 -24.01
CA GLY A 258 -15.36 -10.36 -24.28
C GLY A 258 -16.35 -10.01 -23.17
N VAL A 259 -17.07 -11.01 -22.62
CA VAL A 259 -17.98 -10.80 -21.47
C VAL A 259 -17.22 -10.31 -20.24
N LEU A 260 -15.99 -10.78 -20.00
CA LEU A 260 -15.12 -10.32 -18.91
C LEU A 260 -14.96 -8.80 -18.89
N LEU A 261 -14.92 -8.15 -20.05
CA LEU A 261 -14.75 -6.70 -20.13
C LEU A 261 -15.91 -5.93 -19.47
N ALA A 262 -17.09 -6.54 -19.31
CA ALA A 262 -18.24 -5.90 -18.65
C ALA A 262 -18.06 -5.80 -17.12
N ILE A 263 -17.21 -6.62 -16.54
CA ILE A 263 -16.95 -6.68 -15.09
C ILE A 263 -15.60 -6.11 -14.69
N THR A 264 -14.87 -5.51 -15.64
CA THR A 264 -13.64 -4.75 -15.32
C THR A 264 -13.99 -3.58 -14.40
N GLY A 265 -13.06 -3.21 -13.53
CA GLY A 265 -13.30 -2.19 -12.49
C GLY A 265 -13.97 -2.70 -11.21
N CYS A 266 -14.42 -3.98 -11.14
CA CYS A 266 -15.02 -4.49 -9.91
C CYS A 266 -14.04 -4.60 -8.73
N GLU A 267 -12.75 -4.83 -8.99
CA GLU A 267 -11.71 -4.78 -7.95
C GLU A 267 -11.56 -3.40 -7.32
N ALA A 268 -11.79 -2.34 -8.10
CA ALA A 268 -11.73 -0.97 -7.62
C ALA A 268 -12.75 -0.72 -6.48
N MET A 269 -13.91 -1.40 -6.49
CA MET A 269 -14.90 -1.32 -5.40
C MET A 269 -14.32 -1.79 -4.07
N PHE A 270 -13.54 -2.86 -4.11
CA PHE A 270 -12.92 -3.43 -2.93
C PHE A 270 -11.64 -2.68 -2.53
N ALA A 271 -10.79 -2.32 -3.48
CA ALA A 271 -9.55 -1.56 -3.23
C ALA A 271 -9.83 -0.17 -2.63
N ASN A 272 -10.91 0.49 -3.04
CA ASN A 272 -11.28 1.82 -2.53
C ASN A 272 -12.13 1.77 -1.23
N LEU A 273 -12.30 0.61 -0.61
CA LEU A 273 -13.02 0.46 0.66
C LEU A 273 -12.47 1.42 1.74
N GLY A 274 -11.16 1.65 1.76
CA GLY A 274 -10.52 2.57 2.70
C GLY A 274 -10.87 4.05 2.52
N GLN A 275 -11.33 4.43 1.34
CA GLN A 275 -11.76 5.82 1.04
C GLN A 275 -13.26 6.02 1.27
N PHE A 276 -14.06 4.95 1.11
CA PHE A 276 -15.50 4.98 1.17
C PHE A 276 -16.04 3.91 2.14
N ASN A 277 -17.20 4.19 2.71
CA ASN A 277 -17.87 3.21 3.58
C ASN A 277 -18.54 2.12 2.72
N ALA A 278 -18.45 0.85 3.17
CA ALA A 278 -19.10 -0.29 2.50
C ALA A 278 -20.60 -0.07 2.25
N THR A 279 -21.30 0.62 3.16
CA THR A 279 -22.74 0.94 3.00
C THR A 279 -22.97 1.92 1.86
N ALA A 280 -22.10 2.93 1.70
CA ALA A 280 -22.19 3.89 0.60
C ALA A 280 -21.98 3.20 -0.76
N ILE A 281 -20.98 2.30 -0.84
CA ILE A 281 -20.69 1.51 -2.05
C ILE A 281 -21.88 0.60 -2.39
N ARG A 282 -22.42 -0.12 -1.40
CA ARG A 282 -23.61 -1.01 -1.62
C ARG A 282 -24.80 -0.23 -2.12
N MET A 283 -25.09 0.90 -1.50
CA MET A 283 -26.27 1.69 -1.85
C MET A 283 -26.16 2.21 -3.28
N SER A 284 -25.07 2.90 -3.65
CA SER A 284 -24.92 3.45 -4.99
C SER A 284 -24.86 2.39 -6.09
N PHE A 285 -24.21 1.25 -5.84
CA PHE A 285 -24.14 0.18 -6.82
C PHE A 285 -25.49 -0.46 -7.07
N CYS A 286 -26.17 -0.93 -6.02
CA CYS A 286 -27.42 -1.68 -6.17
C CYS A 286 -28.59 -0.82 -6.67
N THR A 287 -28.64 0.48 -6.31
CA THR A 287 -29.79 1.32 -6.65
C THR A 287 -29.64 2.08 -7.97
N PHE A 288 -28.41 2.37 -8.40
CA PHE A 288 -28.21 3.24 -9.55
C PHE A 288 -27.29 2.63 -10.62
N VAL A 289 -26.09 2.17 -10.24
CA VAL A 289 -25.07 1.75 -11.20
C VAL A 289 -25.45 0.43 -11.89
N TYR A 290 -25.79 -0.59 -11.11
CA TYR A 290 -26.17 -1.90 -11.65
C TYR A 290 -27.42 -1.82 -12.56
N PRO A 291 -28.54 -1.20 -12.17
CA PRO A 291 -29.66 -1.04 -13.07
C PRO A 291 -29.32 -0.24 -14.34
N GLY A 292 -28.47 0.80 -14.19
CA GLY A 292 -28.02 1.61 -15.33
C GLY A 292 -27.21 0.82 -16.35
N LEU A 293 -26.28 -0.01 -15.90
CA LEU A 293 -25.50 -0.89 -16.78
C LEU A 293 -26.36 -1.95 -17.46
N VAL A 294 -27.26 -2.58 -16.71
CA VAL A 294 -28.18 -3.58 -17.27
C VAL A 294 -29.04 -2.98 -18.38
N LEU A 295 -29.63 -1.80 -18.15
CA LEU A 295 -30.43 -1.11 -19.18
C LEU A 295 -29.58 -0.72 -20.39
N ALA A 296 -28.35 -0.27 -20.20
CA ALA A 296 -27.44 0.05 -21.30
C ALA A 296 -27.15 -1.16 -22.18
N TYR A 297 -26.80 -2.32 -21.60
CA TYR A 297 -26.51 -3.54 -22.36
C TYR A 297 -27.75 -4.13 -23.02
N LEU A 298 -28.93 -4.12 -22.35
CA LEU A 298 -30.18 -4.49 -22.95
C LEU A 298 -30.50 -3.61 -24.18
N GLY A 299 -30.31 -2.29 -24.05
CA GLY A 299 -30.56 -1.36 -25.15
C GLY A 299 -29.64 -1.58 -26.34
N GLN A 300 -28.34 -1.74 -26.09
CA GLN A 300 -27.36 -2.03 -27.16
C GLN A 300 -27.67 -3.36 -27.85
N GLY A 301 -27.99 -4.42 -27.07
CA GLY A 301 -28.42 -5.72 -27.63
C GLY A 301 -29.69 -5.63 -28.46
N ALA A 302 -30.69 -4.89 -27.99
CA ALA A 302 -31.94 -4.67 -28.74
C ALA A 302 -31.69 -3.95 -30.07
N ARG A 303 -30.82 -2.93 -30.06
CA ARG A 303 -30.44 -2.17 -31.26
C ARG A 303 -29.67 -3.03 -32.27
N LEU A 304 -28.70 -3.83 -31.76
CA LEU A 304 -27.95 -4.76 -32.60
C LEU A 304 -28.82 -5.83 -33.24
N ILE A 305 -29.89 -6.31 -32.58
CA ILE A 305 -30.86 -7.22 -33.17
C ILE A 305 -31.70 -6.53 -34.25
N HIS A 306 -32.12 -5.29 -34.04
CA HIS A 306 -32.99 -4.56 -34.94
C HIS A 306 -32.27 -4.09 -36.23
N ASP A 307 -31.09 -3.44 -36.08
CA ASP A 307 -30.37 -2.78 -37.17
C ASP A 307 -29.20 -3.60 -37.75
N GLY A 308 -28.82 -4.70 -37.10
CA GLY A 308 -27.84 -5.67 -37.63
C GLY A 308 -26.49 -5.09 -37.97
N GLU A 309 -26.04 -5.27 -39.22
CA GLU A 309 -24.72 -4.88 -39.71
C GLU A 309 -24.44 -3.36 -39.60
N ALA A 310 -25.48 -2.53 -39.67
CA ALA A 310 -25.33 -1.08 -39.58
C ALA A 310 -24.75 -0.64 -38.22
N VAL A 311 -25.00 -1.43 -37.19
CA VAL A 311 -24.56 -1.12 -35.80
C VAL A 311 -23.28 -1.87 -35.43
N LEU A 312 -22.98 -3.01 -36.06
CA LEU A 312 -21.87 -3.91 -35.69
C LEU A 312 -20.50 -3.22 -35.73
N GLY A 313 -20.30 -2.25 -36.61
CA GLY A 313 -19.04 -1.51 -36.76
C GLY A 313 -18.57 -0.83 -35.47
N ASN A 314 -19.51 -0.23 -34.74
CA ASN A 314 -19.31 0.29 -33.37
C ASN A 314 -20.66 0.28 -32.66
N VAL A 315 -20.92 -0.77 -31.87
CA VAL A 315 -22.23 -1.01 -31.31
C VAL A 315 -22.71 0.11 -30.40
N PHE A 316 -21.82 0.69 -29.60
CA PHE A 316 -22.17 1.78 -28.68
C PHE A 316 -22.60 3.05 -29.44
N TYR A 317 -21.71 3.59 -30.28
CA TYR A 317 -21.96 4.89 -30.93
C TYR A 317 -23.05 4.82 -32.00
N ASN A 318 -23.17 3.70 -32.71
CA ASN A 318 -24.24 3.49 -33.70
C ASN A 318 -25.60 3.18 -33.06
N SER A 319 -25.65 2.83 -31.75
CA SER A 319 -26.91 2.65 -31.03
C SER A 319 -27.46 3.95 -30.39
N ILE A 320 -26.77 5.09 -30.52
CA ILE A 320 -27.24 6.36 -30.01
C ILE A 320 -28.47 6.80 -30.84
N PRO A 321 -29.58 7.19 -30.17
CA PRO A 321 -30.77 7.65 -30.87
C PRO A 321 -30.55 8.89 -31.73
N GLY A 322 -31.10 8.91 -32.94
CA GLY A 322 -31.02 10.02 -33.87
C GLY A 322 -29.92 9.86 -34.95
N PRO A 323 -29.69 10.91 -35.75
CA PRO A 323 -28.67 10.86 -36.79
C PRO A 323 -27.25 10.84 -36.20
N VAL A 324 -26.30 10.17 -36.87
CA VAL A 324 -24.89 10.06 -36.51
C VAL A 324 -24.37 11.47 -36.43
N ASN A 325 -24.26 12.40 -36.39
CA ASN A 325 -23.81 13.81 -36.25
C ASN A 325 -24.88 14.70 -35.58
N GLY A 326 -25.91 14.11 -35.00
CA GLY A 326 -26.95 14.87 -34.28
C GLY A 326 -26.48 15.42 -32.95
N PRO A 327 -27.23 16.35 -32.36
CA PRO A 327 -26.88 16.97 -31.08
C PRO A 327 -26.69 15.95 -29.95
N LEU A 328 -27.55 14.92 -29.88
CA LEU A 328 -27.44 13.89 -28.85
C LEU A 328 -26.15 13.06 -29.00
N PHE A 329 -25.74 12.75 -30.23
CA PHE A 329 -24.48 12.05 -30.51
C PHE A 329 -23.29 12.83 -29.88
N TRP A 330 -23.19 14.13 -30.12
CA TRP A 330 -22.09 14.93 -29.62
C TRP A 330 -22.14 15.12 -28.09
N ILE A 331 -23.33 15.19 -27.50
CA ILE A 331 -23.50 15.23 -26.05
C ILE A 331 -22.97 13.92 -25.45
N VAL A 332 -23.42 12.77 -25.95
CA VAL A 332 -22.98 11.46 -25.48
C VAL A 332 -21.47 11.28 -25.69
N PHE A 333 -20.93 11.72 -26.84
CA PHE A 333 -19.50 11.65 -27.14
C PHE A 333 -18.65 12.46 -26.15
N ILE A 334 -19.05 13.70 -25.84
CA ILE A 334 -18.33 14.55 -24.88
C ILE A 334 -18.35 13.89 -23.50
N PHE A 335 -19.52 13.42 -23.06
CA PHE A 335 -19.62 12.76 -21.77
C PHE A 335 -18.90 11.40 -21.73
N ALA A 336 -18.80 10.68 -22.83
CA ALA A 336 -17.98 9.46 -22.95
C ALA A 336 -16.50 9.79 -22.74
N ILE A 337 -15.96 10.84 -23.39
CA ILE A 337 -14.57 11.27 -23.17
C ILE A 337 -14.36 11.69 -21.71
N LEU A 338 -15.25 12.52 -21.15
CA LEU A 338 -15.13 12.96 -19.77
C LEU A 338 -15.19 11.77 -18.80
N ALA A 339 -16.10 10.83 -19.01
CA ALA A 339 -16.23 9.62 -18.18
C ALA A 339 -14.97 8.75 -18.26
N THR A 340 -14.39 8.56 -19.45
CA THR A 340 -13.16 7.76 -19.60
C THR A 340 -11.92 8.45 -19.02
N LEU A 341 -11.84 9.78 -19.08
CA LEU A 341 -10.79 10.53 -18.40
C LEU A 341 -10.91 10.40 -16.88
N ILE A 342 -12.13 10.45 -16.33
CA ILE A 342 -12.38 10.25 -14.89
C ILE A 342 -12.03 8.82 -14.49
N ALA A 343 -12.44 7.81 -15.26
CA ALA A 343 -12.12 6.40 -15.01
C ALA A 343 -10.59 6.18 -14.98
N SER A 344 -9.89 6.76 -15.94
CA SER A 344 -8.44 6.71 -16.03
C SER A 344 -7.76 7.37 -14.84
N GLN A 345 -8.23 8.55 -14.42
CA GLN A 345 -7.73 9.24 -13.23
C GLN A 345 -7.96 8.45 -11.95
N ALA A 346 -9.14 7.86 -11.81
CA ALA A 346 -9.48 7.02 -10.65
C ALA A 346 -8.56 5.80 -10.56
N MET A 347 -8.29 5.12 -11.69
CA MET A 347 -7.43 3.96 -11.73
C MET A 347 -5.96 4.29 -11.46
N ILE A 348 -5.43 5.38 -12.01
CA ILE A 348 -4.07 5.86 -11.72
C ILE A 348 -3.93 6.18 -10.22
N THR A 349 -4.94 6.81 -9.61
CA THR A 349 -4.95 7.11 -8.18
C THR A 349 -5.00 5.83 -7.33
N ALA A 350 -5.81 4.83 -7.74
CA ALA A 350 -5.85 3.53 -7.09
C ALA A 350 -4.48 2.83 -7.16
N THR A 351 -3.79 2.90 -8.30
CA THR A 351 -2.43 2.39 -8.48
C THR A 351 -1.45 3.06 -7.51
N PHE A 352 -1.50 4.39 -7.36
CA PHE A 352 -0.65 5.09 -6.39
C PHE A 352 -0.96 4.69 -4.94
N SER A 353 -2.23 4.48 -4.61
CA SER A 353 -2.62 4.00 -3.27
C SER A 353 -2.08 2.59 -3.00
N LEU A 354 -2.12 1.69 -3.98
CA LEU A 354 -1.51 0.35 -3.87
C LEU A 354 0.01 0.43 -3.70
N ILE A 355 0.69 1.30 -4.46
CA ILE A 355 2.13 1.53 -4.33
C ILE A 355 2.45 2.01 -2.91
N GLN A 356 1.67 2.94 -2.37
CA GLN A 356 1.82 3.39 -0.99
C GLN A 356 1.67 2.24 0.02
N GLN A 357 0.64 1.39 -0.13
CA GLN A 357 0.45 0.22 0.74
C GLN A 357 1.66 -0.72 0.69
N VAL A 358 2.18 -1.00 -0.51
CA VAL A 358 3.34 -1.88 -0.72
C VAL A 358 4.62 -1.28 -0.13
N ILE A 359 4.83 0.05 -0.26
CA ILE A 359 5.96 0.76 0.36
C ILE A 359 5.83 0.76 1.88
N ASN A 360 4.67 1.11 2.43
CA ASN A 360 4.43 1.15 3.87
C ASN A 360 4.62 -0.22 4.53
N THR A 361 4.44 -1.30 3.77
CA THR A 361 4.67 -2.66 4.24
C THR A 361 6.08 -3.17 4.00
N LYS A 362 6.98 -2.31 3.54
CA LYS A 362 8.37 -2.64 3.18
C LYS A 362 8.45 -3.71 2.08
N ALA A 363 7.44 -3.79 1.20
CA ALA A 363 7.44 -4.70 0.07
C ALA A 363 7.94 -4.07 -1.24
N PHE A 364 8.26 -2.78 -1.21
CA PHE A 364 8.85 -2.03 -2.33
C PHE A 364 9.84 -0.97 -1.79
N PRO A 365 10.84 -0.55 -2.58
CA PRO A 365 11.75 0.53 -2.21
C PRO A 365 11.01 1.81 -1.81
N PRO A 366 11.48 2.56 -0.80
CA PRO A 366 10.84 3.81 -0.39
C PRO A 366 11.05 4.91 -1.45
N ILE A 367 10.03 5.14 -2.26
CA ILE A 367 10.01 6.16 -3.31
C ILE A 367 9.30 7.41 -2.77
N LEU A 368 9.72 8.59 -3.26
CA LEU A 368 9.12 9.86 -2.88
C LEU A 368 7.63 9.88 -3.22
N MET A 369 6.81 10.11 -2.20
CA MET A 369 5.36 10.23 -2.30
C MET A 369 4.91 11.59 -1.78
N LYS A 370 3.91 12.20 -2.43
CA LYS A 370 3.27 13.44 -1.99
C LYS A 370 1.82 13.16 -1.64
N TYR A 371 1.42 13.41 -0.40
CA TYR A 371 0.03 13.28 0.01
C TYR A 371 -0.80 14.46 -0.50
N THR A 372 -1.85 14.17 -1.25
CA THR A 372 -2.69 15.17 -1.91
C THR A 372 -3.93 15.53 -1.10
N SER A 373 -4.38 14.66 -0.19
CA SER A 373 -5.54 14.88 0.68
C SER A 373 -5.15 15.17 2.13
N GLU A 374 -5.94 15.96 2.83
CA GLU A 374 -5.79 16.21 4.29
C GLU A 374 -6.54 15.17 5.14
N THR A 375 -7.52 14.51 4.57
CA THR A 375 -8.41 13.61 5.30
C THR A 375 -8.22 12.13 4.94
N ILE A 376 -7.73 11.85 3.73
CA ILE A 376 -7.63 10.49 3.19
C ILE A 376 -6.16 10.14 2.95
N GLN A 377 -5.61 9.26 3.77
CA GLN A 377 -4.22 8.81 3.69
C GLN A 377 -3.89 8.13 2.35
N GLY A 378 -4.85 7.41 1.76
CA GLY A 378 -4.65 6.69 0.48
C GLY A 378 -4.58 7.58 -0.76
N GLN A 379 -4.81 8.89 -0.66
CA GLN A 379 -4.67 9.81 -1.78
C GLN A 379 -3.26 10.39 -1.87
N VAL A 380 -2.42 9.71 -2.62
CA VAL A 380 -1.01 10.06 -2.83
C VAL A 380 -0.73 10.30 -4.31
N TYR A 381 0.31 11.08 -4.58
CA TYR A 381 0.90 11.26 -5.89
C TYR A 381 2.34 10.74 -5.85
N VAL A 382 2.68 9.85 -6.77
CA VAL A 382 4.01 9.25 -6.88
C VAL A 382 4.63 9.65 -8.22
N PRO A 383 5.49 10.71 -8.27
CA PRO A 383 6.00 11.26 -9.53
C PRO A 383 6.67 10.24 -10.43
N ALA A 384 7.54 9.40 -9.87
CA ALA A 384 8.29 8.39 -10.63
C ALA A 384 7.34 7.40 -11.35
N PHE A 385 6.33 6.90 -10.63
CA PHE A 385 5.32 6.02 -11.23
C PHE A 385 4.40 6.73 -12.21
N ASN A 386 4.05 8.00 -11.95
CA ASN A 386 3.24 8.76 -12.90
C ASN A 386 3.89 8.87 -14.28
N TRP A 387 5.17 9.22 -14.32
CA TRP A 387 5.93 9.27 -15.57
C TRP A 387 6.12 7.89 -16.21
N ALA A 388 6.40 6.87 -15.42
CA ALA A 388 6.53 5.50 -15.91
C ALA A 388 5.20 4.99 -16.52
N LEU A 389 4.06 5.21 -15.84
CA LEU A 389 2.74 4.85 -16.33
C LEU A 389 2.40 5.63 -17.62
N MET A 390 2.69 6.93 -17.66
CA MET A 390 2.47 7.74 -18.87
C MET A 390 3.22 7.17 -20.08
N ILE A 391 4.51 6.93 -19.91
CA ILE A 391 5.35 6.40 -21.00
C ILE A 391 4.83 5.02 -21.43
N ALA A 392 4.56 4.12 -20.46
CA ALA A 392 4.05 2.79 -20.75
C ALA A 392 2.69 2.84 -21.48
N THR A 393 1.76 3.70 -21.03
CA THR A 393 0.43 3.85 -21.63
C THR A 393 0.54 4.38 -23.07
N VAL A 394 1.36 5.41 -23.31
CA VAL A 394 1.57 5.98 -24.64
C VAL A 394 2.21 4.95 -25.58
N VAL A 395 3.22 4.23 -25.11
CA VAL A 395 3.87 3.17 -25.90
C VAL A 395 2.88 2.07 -26.27
N ILE A 396 2.07 1.62 -25.30
CA ILE A 396 1.09 0.57 -25.53
C ILE A 396 0.03 1.01 -26.54
N VAL A 397 -0.51 2.23 -26.44
CA VAL A 397 -1.47 2.76 -27.42
C VAL A 397 -0.85 2.89 -28.82
N ALA A 398 0.41 3.29 -28.90
CA ALA A 398 1.11 3.42 -30.16
C ALA A 398 1.43 2.05 -30.82
N VAL A 399 1.82 1.05 -30.01
CA VAL A 399 2.18 -0.29 -30.48
C VAL A 399 0.95 -1.12 -30.82
N PHE A 400 -0.05 -1.10 -29.93
CA PHE A 400 -1.33 -1.77 -30.17
C PHE A 400 -2.30 -0.85 -30.88
N SER A 401 -2.07 -0.65 -32.18
CA SER A 401 -2.97 0.15 -33.03
C SER A 401 -4.39 -0.44 -33.16
N ASN A 402 -4.59 -1.69 -32.76
CA ASN A 402 -5.89 -2.39 -32.78
C ASN A 402 -6.49 -2.48 -31.37
N LEU A 403 -7.69 -1.92 -31.20
CA LEU A 403 -8.45 -1.94 -29.94
C LEU A 403 -8.69 -3.38 -29.42
N SER A 404 -8.86 -4.36 -30.28
CA SER A 404 -9.09 -5.76 -29.87
C SER A 404 -7.88 -6.35 -29.12
N ASN A 405 -6.65 -6.09 -29.57
CA ASN A 405 -5.46 -6.54 -28.86
C ASN A 405 -5.30 -5.85 -27.50
N LEU A 406 -5.67 -4.59 -27.44
CA LEU A 406 -5.61 -3.80 -26.23
C LEU A 406 -6.63 -4.30 -25.18
N THR A 407 -7.87 -4.63 -25.59
CA THR A 407 -8.89 -5.18 -24.72
C THR A 407 -8.56 -6.60 -24.25
N ASN A 408 -7.91 -7.42 -25.07
CA ASN A 408 -7.43 -8.75 -24.67
C ASN A 408 -6.36 -8.66 -23.56
N ALA A 409 -5.44 -7.70 -23.67
CA ALA A 409 -4.42 -7.44 -22.67
C ALA A 409 -5.05 -7.02 -21.31
N TYR A 410 -5.98 -6.09 -21.37
CA TYR A 410 -6.72 -5.59 -20.20
C TYR A 410 -7.46 -6.70 -19.46
N GLY A 411 -8.23 -7.53 -20.16
CA GLY A 411 -9.02 -8.60 -19.57
C GLY A 411 -8.19 -9.62 -18.78
N PHE A 412 -6.96 -9.94 -19.24
CA PHE A 412 -6.08 -10.89 -18.54
C PHE A 412 -5.64 -10.39 -17.16
N ALA A 413 -5.26 -9.13 -17.05
CA ALA A 413 -4.83 -8.54 -15.78
C ALA A 413 -5.96 -8.64 -14.74
N VAL A 414 -7.17 -8.20 -15.11
CA VAL A 414 -8.34 -8.19 -14.23
C VAL A 414 -8.73 -9.61 -13.81
N ALA A 415 -8.81 -10.56 -14.73
CA ALA A 415 -9.19 -11.95 -14.42
C ALA A 415 -8.23 -12.59 -13.40
N THR A 416 -6.93 -12.32 -13.51
CA THR A 416 -5.93 -12.86 -12.57
C THR A 416 -6.07 -12.25 -11.18
N VAL A 417 -6.37 -10.96 -11.08
CA VAL A 417 -6.63 -10.30 -9.79
C VAL A 417 -7.89 -10.87 -9.15
N MET A 418 -8.96 -11.10 -9.92
CA MET A 418 -10.22 -11.64 -9.42
C MET A 418 -10.08 -13.04 -8.81
N ILE A 419 -9.33 -13.95 -9.45
CA ILE A 419 -9.09 -15.28 -8.90
C ILE A 419 -8.19 -15.22 -7.67
N SER A 420 -7.22 -14.30 -7.65
CA SER A 420 -6.37 -14.06 -6.49
C SER A 420 -7.17 -13.59 -5.28
N THR A 421 -8.10 -12.67 -5.48
CA THR A 421 -9.00 -12.18 -4.43
C THR A 421 -9.90 -13.30 -3.91
N SER A 422 -10.46 -14.15 -4.79
CA SER A 422 -11.29 -15.29 -4.35
C SER A 422 -10.51 -16.29 -3.51
N LEU A 423 -9.27 -16.60 -3.88
CA LEU A 423 -8.42 -17.49 -3.11
C LEU A 423 -8.12 -16.91 -1.72
N LEU A 424 -7.69 -15.66 -1.66
CA LEU A 424 -7.36 -15.00 -0.39
C LEU A 424 -8.59 -14.85 0.52
N LEU A 425 -9.76 -14.51 -0.02
CA LEU A 425 -11.01 -14.42 0.73
C LEU A 425 -11.41 -15.77 1.33
N SER A 426 -11.32 -16.86 0.57
CA SER A 426 -11.65 -18.20 1.07
C SER A 426 -10.80 -18.60 2.26
N ILE A 427 -9.50 -18.23 2.23
CA ILE A 427 -8.57 -18.47 3.33
C ILE A 427 -8.91 -17.56 4.51
N GLN A 428 -9.20 -16.27 4.27
CA GLN A 428 -9.58 -15.32 5.33
C GLN A 428 -10.87 -15.71 6.07
N MET A 429 -11.85 -16.29 5.39
CA MET A 429 -13.06 -16.78 6.02
C MET A 429 -12.77 -17.73 7.18
N ARG A 430 -11.79 -18.61 7.00
CA ARG A 430 -11.38 -19.57 8.03
C ARG A 430 -10.48 -18.96 9.10
N TRP A 431 -9.43 -18.27 8.69
CA TRP A 431 -8.35 -17.88 9.59
C TRP A 431 -8.59 -16.55 10.31
N VAL A 432 -9.21 -15.59 9.64
CA VAL A 432 -9.49 -14.25 10.22
C VAL A 432 -10.86 -14.19 10.84
N LYS A 433 -11.91 -14.57 10.08
CA LYS A 433 -13.30 -14.50 10.55
C LYS A 433 -13.71 -15.73 11.37
N ARG A 434 -12.89 -16.78 11.43
CA ARG A 434 -13.11 -18.04 12.18
C ARG A 434 -14.38 -18.79 11.76
N TRP A 435 -14.82 -18.62 10.52
CA TRP A 435 -15.96 -19.36 9.98
C TRP A 435 -15.61 -20.85 9.75
N PRO A 436 -16.59 -21.75 9.69
CA PRO A 436 -16.35 -23.14 9.33
C PRO A 436 -15.62 -23.24 7.98
N ILE A 437 -14.69 -24.18 7.86
CA ILE A 437 -13.90 -24.38 6.63
C ILE A 437 -14.78 -24.65 5.41
N VAL A 438 -15.94 -25.30 5.62
CA VAL A 438 -16.93 -25.61 4.58
C VAL A 438 -17.40 -24.34 3.87
N VAL A 439 -17.57 -23.22 4.61
CA VAL A 439 -18.01 -21.94 4.01
C VAL A 439 -16.95 -21.38 3.07
N GLY A 440 -15.67 -21.44 3.45
CA GLY A 440 -14.56 -21.01 2.58
C GLY A 440 -14.45 -21.88 1.32
N ILE A 441 -14.60 -23.21 1.47
CA ILE A 441 -14.59 -24.14 0.33
C ILE A 441 -15.79 -23.89 -0.57
N ALA A 442 -17.00 -23.75 -0.02
CA ALA A 442 -18.20 -23.47 -0.78
C ALA A 442 -18.11 -22.12 -1.55
N TYR A 443 -17.58 -21.10 -0.88
CA TYR A 443 -17.30 -19.81 -1.50
C TYR A 443 -16.35 -19.94 -2.70
N PHE A 444 -15.24 -20.63 -2.51
CA PHE A 444 -14.26 -20.82 -3.59
C PHE A 444 -14.78 -21.73 -4.70
N ALA A 445 -15.58 -22.74 -4.36
CA ALA A 445 -16.22 -23.62 -5.36
C ALA A 445 -17.20 -22.85 -6.25
N ILE A 446 -17.94 -21.89 -5.70
CA ILE A 446 -18.89 -21.07 -6.47
C ILE A 446 -18.17 -19.96 -7.23
N PHE A 447 -17.57 -19.00 -6.50
CA PHE A 447 -17.00 -17.79 -7.11
C PHE A 447 -15.66 -18.05 -7.79
N GLY A 448 -14.81 -18.90 -7.22
CA GLY A 448 -13.56 -19.32 -7.83
C GLY A 448 -13.77 -20.10 -9.13
N PHE A 449 -14.88 -20.84 -9.27
CA PHE A 449 -15.23 -21.51 -10.54
C PHE A 449 -15.50 -20.48 -11.64
N PHE A 450 -16.33 -19.44 -11.38
CA PHE A 450 -16.57 -18.38 -12.36
C PHE A 450 -15.30 -17.58 -12.69
N ASP A 451 -14.51 -17.24 -11.67
CA ASP A 451 -13.23 -16.55 -11.89
C ASP A 451 -12.27 -17.40 -12.74
N ALA A 452 -12.21 -18.73 -12.49
CA ALA A 452 -11.38 -19.64 -13.25
C ALA A 452 -11.84 -19.78 -14.72
N LEU A 453 -13.15 -19.73 -14.97
CA LEU A 453 -13.67 -19.70 -16.34
C LEU A 453 -13.19 -18.45 -17.10
N PHE A 454 -13.32 -17.27 -16.50
CA PHE A 454 -12.84 -16.03 -17.09
C PHE A 454 -11.33 -15.99 -17.25
N TRP A 455 -10.60 -16.46 -16.24
CA TRP A 455 -9.15 -16.55 -16.28
C TRP A 455 -8.66 -17.50 -17.37
N GLY A 456 -9.29 -18.68 -17.51
CA GLY A 456 -8.98 -19.62 -18.57
C GLY A 456 -9.25 -19.07 -19.97
N ALA A 457 -10.34 -18.30 -20.17
CA ALA A 457 -10.61 -17.62 -21.44
C ALA A 457 -9.57 -16.55 -21.76
N SER A 458 -9.18 -15.78 -20.76
CA SER A 458 -8.16 -14.74 -20.92
C SER A 458 -6.75 -15.30 -21.14
N LEU A 459 -6.40 -16.47 -20.59
CA LEU A 459 -5.14 -17.16 -20.87
C LEU A 459 -4.96 -17.51 -22.35
N LYS A 460 -6.03 -17.89 -23.06
CA LYS A 460 -5.97 -18.13 -24.52
C LYS A 460 -5.58 -16.88 -25.32
N LYS A 461 -5.81 -15.69 -24.75
CA LYS A 461 -5.48 -14.40 -25.38
C LYS A 461 -4.03 -13.97 -25.14
N VAL A 462 -3.22 -14.73 -24.39
CA VAL A 462 -1.81 -14.39 -24.12
C VAL A 462 -1.03 -14.18 -25.41
N PRO A 463 -1.10 -15.02 -26.45
CA PRO A 463 -0.44 -14.77 -27.71
C PRO A 463 -0.94 -13.54 -28.48
N HIS A 464 -2.16 -13.05 -28.17
CA HIS A 464 -2.86 -11.97 -28.87
C HIS A 464 -2.85 -10.64 -28.10
N GLY A 465 -1.80 -10.37 -27.31
CA GLY A 465 -1.60 -9.11 -26.59
C GLY A 465 -1.54 -9.23 -25.07
N ALA A 466 -2.14 -10.27 -24.45
CA ALA A 466 -2.15 -10.43 -22.99
C ALA A 466 -0.78 -10.83 -22.38
N TRP A 467 0.25 -11.07 -23.20
CA TRP A 467 1.62 -11.26 -22.71
C TRP A 467 2.24 -9.97 -22.13
N VAL A 468 1.77 -8.78 -22.54
CA VAL A 468 2.31 -7.49 -22.05
C VAL A 468 2.00 -7.25 -20.58
N PRO A 469 0.73 -7.33 -20.10
CA PRO A 469 0.45 -7.21 -18.67
C PRO A 469 1.14 -8.32 -17.85
N LEU A 470 1.27 -9.52 -18.39
CA LEU A 470 2.02 -10.60 -17.76
C LEU A 470 3.49 -10.22 -17.56
N LEU A 471 4.13 -9.66 -18.59
CA LEU A 471 5.53 -9.20 -18.51
C LEU A 471 5.69 -8.09 -17.47
N ILE A 472 4.83 -7.08 -17.50
CA ILE A 472 4.86 -5.98 -16.53
C ILE A 472 4.65 -6.53 -15.10
N GLY A 473 3.67 -7.43 -14.92
CA GLY A 473 3.37 -8.06 -13.65
C GLY A 473 4.56 -8.84 -13.10
N VAL A 474 5.19 -9.69 -13.91
CA VAL A 474 6.36 -10.50 -13.51
C VAL A 474 7.57 -9.62 -13.16
N VAL A 475 7.80 -8.53 -13.91
CA VAL A 475 8.90 -7.59 -13.61
C VAL A 475 8.66 -6.89 -12.27
N LEU A 476 7.46 -6.34 -12.06
CA LEU A 476 7.10 -5.69 -10.79
C LEU A 476 7.14 -6.67 -9.61
N GLU A 477 6.59 -7.88 -9.78
CA GLU A 477 6.63 -8.93 -8.77
C GLU A 477 8.07 -9.30 -8.42
N SER A 478 8.94 -9.47 -9.42
CA SER A 478 10.35 -9.81 -9.21
C SER A 478 11.07 -8.76 -8.37
N ILE A 479 10.81 -7.47 -8.62
CA ILE A 479 11.35 -6.36 -7.83
C ILE A 479 10.81 -6.44 -6.39
N MET A 480 9.50 -6.62 -6.22
CA MET A 480 8.86 -6.69 -4.89
C MET A 480 9.34 -7.89 -4.08
N VAL A 481 9.44 -9.06 -4.69
CA VAL A 481 9.91 -10.28 -4.04
C VAL A 481 11.36 -10.15 -3.61
N LEU A 482 12.22 -9.65 -4.49
CA LEU A 482 13.63 -9.40 -4.17
C LEU A 482 13.76 -8.43 -2.99
N TRP A 483 12.97 -7.35 -3.02
CA TRP A 483 12.99 -6.35 -1.95
C TRP A 483 12.51 -6.91 -0.61
N VAL A 484 11.36 -7.60 -0.59
CA VAL A 484 10.82 -8.24 0.63
C VAL A 484 11.81 -9.23 1.21
N TRP A 485 12.39 -10.08 0.35
CA TRP A 485 13.33 -11.11 0.78
C TRP A 485 14.59 -10.51 1.39
N ALA A 486 15.22 -9.58 0.70
CA ALA A 486 16.46 -8.97 1.17
C ALA A 486 16.23 -8.09 2.41
N LYS A 487 15.12 -7.32 2.44
CA LYS A 487 14.76 -6.49 3.59
C LYS A 487 14.41 -7.32 4.83
N ALA A 488 13.76 -8.46 4.66
CA ALA A 488 13.50 -9.36 5.78
C ALA A 488 14.80 -9.93 6.39
N LEU A 489 15.82 -10.20 5.55
CA LEU A 489 17.14 -10.62 6.03
C LEU A 489 17.86 -9.50 6.79
N GLU A 490 17.77 -8.26 6.29
CA GLU A 490 18.35 -7.08 6.93
C GLU A 490 17.68 -6.78 8.28
N ASP A 491 16.33 -6.77 8.32
CA ASP A 491 15.57 -6.55 9.56
C ASP A 491 15.85 -7.68 10.59
N HIS A 492 16.02 -8.93 10.13
CA HIS A 492 16.43 -10.03 11.00
C HIS A 492 17.84 -9.85 11.57
N PHE A 493 18.78 -9.40 10.73
CA PHE A 493 20.15 -9.07 11.18
C PHE A 493 20.15 -7.97 12.23
N ASP A 494 19.41 -6.87 12.00
CA ASP A 494 19.30 -5.77 12.96
C ASP A 494 18.67 -6.25 14.28
N GLY A 495 17.55 -6.96 14.22
CA GLY A 495 16.86 -7.48 15.40
C GLY A 495 17.73 -8.44 16.25
N LYS A 496 18.51 -9.31 15.61
CA LYS A 496 19.41 -10.25 16.31
C LYS A 496 20.60 -9.55 17.00
N ASN A 497 21.02 -8.41 16.48
CA ASN A 497 22.19 -7.66 17.00
C ASN A 497 21.82 -6.57 17.99
N ARG A 498 20.53 -6.35 18.27
CA ARG A 498 20.08 -5.45 19.33
C ARG A 498 20.32 -6.05 20.71
N ARG A 499 20.68 -5.21 21.66
CA ARG A 499 20.88 -5.61 23.06
C ARG A 499 20.33 -4.55 23.98
N ASN A 500 19.98 -4.95 25.19
CA ASN A 500 19.62 -4.03 26.26
C ASN A 500 20.89 -3.42 26.86
N LEU A 501 20.80 -2.20 27.37
CA LEU A 501 21.93 -1.47 27.96
C LEU A 501 22.61 -2.26 29.07
N ASN A 502 21.84 -2.93 29.95
CA ASN A 502 22.36 -3.70 31.07
C ASN A 502 23.23 -4.90 30.65
N HIS A 503 23.25 -5.30 29.36
CA HIS A 503 24.08 -6.42 28.90
C HIS A 503 25.50 -6.03 28.53
N PHE A 504 25.81 -4.74 28.40
CA PHE A 504 27.14 -4.32 27.96
C PHE A 504 27.66 -3.03 28.62
N ILE A 505 26.83 -2.30 29.37
CA ILE A 505 27.26 -1.16 30.19
C ILE A 505 27.11 -1.52 31.66
N TYR A 506 28.20 -1.47 32.39
CA TYR A 506 28.23 -1.67 33.84
C TYR A 506 28.61 -0.38 34.54
N ILE A 507 27.92 -0.13 35.66
CA ILE A 507 28.14 1.01 36.54
C ILE A 507 28.86 0.50 37.77
N SER A 508 29.96 1.11 38.14
CA SER A 508 30.66 0.86 39.40
C SER A 508 30.67 2.16 40.18
N SER A 509 30.01 2.16 41.33
CA SER A 509 30.13 3.26 42.30
C SER A 509 31.41 3.02 43.12
N ARG A 510 32.37 3.89 43.03
CA ARG A 510 33.49 3.92 43.96
C ARG A 510 33.13 4.89 45.09
N PRO A 511 33.24 4.49 46.38
CA PRO A 511 33.16 5.47 47.45
C PRO A 511 34.31 6.44 47.23
N SER A 512 34.03 7.73 47.27
CA SER A 512 35.03 8.76 47.18
C SER A 512 36.11 8.48 48.22
N SER A 513 37.37 8.38 47.77
CA SER A 513 38.49 8.26 48.71
C SER A 513 38.49 9.50 49.60
N PRO A 514 38.58 9.31 50.95
CA PRO A 514 38.59 10.47 51.86
C PRO A 514 39.76 11.37 51.49
N LYS A 515 39.46 12.64 51.19
CA LYS A 515 40.51 13.66 51.05
C LYS A 515 41.37 13.67 52.30
N PRO A 516 42.72 13.78 52.22
CA PRO A 516 43.56 13.93 53.43
C PRO A 516 43.05 15.12 54.24
N ARG A 517 42.66 14.87 55.47
CA ARG A 517 42.31 15.92 56.43
C ARG A 517 43.56 16.71 56.76
N ASP A 518 43.66 17.93 56.25
CA ASP A 518 44.49 18.94 56.87
C ASP A 518 43.77 19.35 58.16
N ASN A 519 44.45 19.10 59.31
CA ASN A 519 44.02 19.51 60.64
C ASN A 519 44.03 21.03 60.70
N ASP A 520 42.87 21.68 60.64
CA ASP A 520 42.60 22.89 61.39
C ASP A 520 41.12 23.24 61.35
N GLU A 521 40.56 23.17 62.57
CA GLU A 521 39.42 23.83 63.16
C GLU A 521 38.20 24.32 62.32
N SER A 522 37.07 23.75 62.61
CA SER A 522 35.83 24.31 63.23
C SER A 522 34.59 23.54 62.74
N ASP A 523 33.78 23.13 63.74
CA ASP A 523 32.48 22.49 63.62
C ASP A 523 31.52 23.34 62.79
N GLU A 524 31.20 22.86 61.59
CA GLU A 524 29.93 23.07 60.93
C GLU A 524 29.50 21.74 60.27
N GLN A 525 28.41 21.18 60.79
CA GLN A 525 27.73 20.04 60.21
C GLN A 525 27.13 20.40 58.84
N GLU A 526 27.94 20.30 57.78
CA GLU A 526 27.44 20.16 56.42
C GLU A 526 27.08 18.70 56.22
N THR A 527 25.79 18.41 56.12
CA THR A 527 25.21 17.19 55.53
C THR A 527 25.48 17.25 54.04
N GLY A 528 26.72 17.08 53.65
CA GLY A 528 27.10 16.90 52.24
C GLY A 528 26.66 15.50 51.77
N GLU A 529 25.70 15.40 50.88
CA GLU A 529 25.54 14.21 50.08
C GLU A 529 26.89 13.88 49.42
N GLU A 530 27.49 12.75 49.84
CA GLU A 530 28.70 12.24 49.25
C GLU A 530 28.44 11.99 47.73
N ASP A 531 28.98 12.80 46.87
CA ASP A 531 28.97 12.60 45.41
C ASP A 531 29.69 11.28 45.11
N GLU A 532 28.93 10.17 44.97
CA GLU A 532 29.44 8.90 44.47
C GLU A 532 29.91 9.06 43.04
N GLU A 533 31.22 9.03 42.81
CA GLU A 533 31.80 9.08 41.46
C GLU A 533 31.45 7.76 40.74
N LYS A 534 30.44 7.81 39.84
CA LYS A 534 29.99 6.70 39.03
C LYS A 534 30.89 6.51 37.82
N SER A 535 31.65 5.40 37.81
CA SER A 535 32.44 4.97 36.65
C SER A 535 31.69 4.02 35.77
N TYR A 536 31.75 4.23 34.45
CA TYR A 536 31.03 3.43 33.45
C TYR A 536 32.00 2.52 32.70
N TYR A 537 31.63 1.28 32.48
CA TYR A 537 32.47 0.27 31.84
C TYR A 537 31.74 -0.43 30.70
N PHE A 538 32.42 -0.64 29.57
CA PHE A 538 31.96 -1.46 28.46
C PHE A 538 32.47 -2.89 28.60
N TYR A 539 31.58 -3.86 28.33
CA TYR A 539 31.90 -5.28 28.31
C TYR A 539 31.49 -5.91 26.98
N ASP A 540 32.43 -6.51 26.26
CA ASP A 540 32.13 -7.16 24.97
C ASP A 540 31.78 -8.65 25.14
N ALA A 541 30.51 -8.96 25.10
CA ALA A 541 29.98 -10.34 25.25
C ALA A 541 30.10 -11.20 23.98
N ARG A 542 30.87 -10.80 22.95
CA ARG A 542 30.96 -11.60 21.70
C ARG A 542 31.59 -12.99 21.87
N ASN A 543 32.31 -13.24 22.95
CA ASN A 543 32.96 -14.52 23.23
C ASN A 543 32.10 -15.50 24.04
N MET A 544 30.82 -15.15 24.34
CA MET A 544 29.92 -16.01 25.12
C MET A 544 28.94 -16.74 24.20
N GLY A 545 29.37 -17.86 23.62
CA GLY A 545 28.54 -18.96 23.15
C GLY A 545 28.26 -20.00 24.22
N MET A 546 28.28 -19.64 25.54
CA MET A 546 28.10 -20.60 26.63
C MET A 546 27.14 -20.09 27.71
N SER A 547 26.39 -21.04 28.28
CA SER A 547 25.33 -20.93 29.26
C SER A 547 25.64 -20.02 30.50
N ASP A 548 24.56 -19.48 31.08
CA ASP A 548 24.45 -18.48 32.16
C ASP A 548 25.27 -18.75 33.42
N ASP A 549 25.65 -19.98 33.71
CA ASP A 549 26.35 -20.36 34.95
C ASP A 549 27.90 -20.13 34.93
N SER A 550 28.48 -19.79 33.79
CA SER A 550 29.93 -19.52 33.67
C SER A 550 30.28 -18.03 33.76
N MET A 551 29.32 -17.18 34.10
CA MET A 551 29.48 -15.72 34.15
C MET A 551 30.44 -15.20 35.22
N LYS A 552 30.82 -16.01 36.21
CA LYS A 552 31.62 -15.56 37.34
C LYS A 552 33.14 -15.64 37.17
N GLU A 553 33.65 -16.25 36.10
CA GLU A 553 35.07 -16.56 36.02
C GLU A 553 35.87 -16.11 34.78
N LYS A 554 35.24 -15.48 33.78
CA LYS A 554 35.95 -14.91 32.63
C LYS A 554 35.75 -13.42 32.53
N ILE A 555 36.65 -12.69 33.20
CA ILE A 555 36.85 -11.25 33.05
C ILE A 555 37.36 -10.99 31.62
N GLY A 556 36.41 -10.77 30.67
CA GLY A 556 36.73 -10.14 29.40
C GLY A 556 37.24 -8.71 29.62
N GLU A 557 38.03 -8.18 28.71
CA GLU A 557 38.60 -6.82 28.81
C GLU A 557 37.50 -5.80 29.18
N LYS A 558 37.53 -5.34 30.41
CA LYS A 558 36.69 -4.29 30.97
C LYS A 558 37.32 -2.97 30.55
N ARG A 559 36.62 -2.25 29.64
CA ARG A 559 37.08 -0.96 29.14
C ARG A 559 36.30 0.17 29.81
N GLU A 560 37.00 1.12 30.43
CA GLU A 560 36.37 2.30 31.02
C GLU A 560 35.84 3.23 29.91
N LEU A 561 34.63 3.76 30.11
CA LEU A 561 33.96 4.70 29.22
C LEU A 561 34.05 6.11 29.82
N GLN A 562 34.80 6.98 29.22
CA GLN A 562 34.87 8.37 29.64
C GLN A 562 33.62 9.14 29.23
N ARG A 563 33.04 9.86 30.16
CA ARG A 563 31.90 10.77 29.85
C ARG A 563 32.44 12.03 29.21
N ILE A 564 31.93 12.34 28.02
CA ILE A 564 32.28 13.53 27.25
C ILE A 564 31.13 14.53 27.23
N PRO A 565 31.37 15.85 27.31
CA PRO A 565 30.31 16.86 27.31
C PRO A 565 29.77 17.05 25.88
N SER A 566 29.07 16.06 25.40
CA SER A 566 28.42 16.03 24.07
C SER A 566 27.08 15.35 24.14
N ALA A 567 26.18 15.63 23.17
CA ALA A 567 24.93 14.94 22.98
C ALA A 567 24.92 14.17 21.66
N ALA A 568 24.33 12.99 21.67
CA ALA A 568 24.17 12.18 20.45
C ALA A 568 22.76 11.60 20.35
N VAL A 569 22.16 11.73 19.17
CA VAL A 569 20.84 11.17 18.83
C VAL A 569 21.03 9.95 17.91
N PHE A 570 20.83 8.76 18.45
CA PHE A 570 20.95 7.51 17.71
C PHE A 570 19.60 7.12 17.11
N HIS A 571 19.53 7.05 15.79
CA HIS A 571 18.33 6.67 15.07
C HIS A 571 18.09 5.15 15.06
N LYS A 572 16.87 4.73 15.42
CA LYS A 572 16.39 3.34 15.33
C LYS A 572 15.57 3.18 14.04
N ILE A 573 16.04 2.38 13.08
CA ILE A 573 15.32 2.13 11.82
C ILE A 573 14.20 1.13 12.01
N ALA A 574 14.46 0.02 12.70
CA ALA A 574 13.47 -0.99 12.98
C ALA A 574 12.98 -0.86 14.43
N SER A 575 11.68 -1.09 14.64
CA SER A 575 11.05 -1.07 15.97
C SER A 575 11.50 -2.27 16.83
N GLY A 576 11.44 -2.14 18.14
CA GLY A 576 11.70 -3.22 19.10
C GLY A 576 12.56 -2.83 20.28
N ARG A 577 12.65 -3.71 21.27
CA ARG A 577 13.37 -3.50 22.54
C ARG A 577 14.87 -3.34 22.32
N GLY A 578 15.53 -2.67 23.25
CA GLY A 578 16.98 -2.48 23.28
C GLY A 578 17.46 -1.31 22.43
N VAL A 579 18.79 -1.13 22.44
CA VAL A 579 19.45 -0.04 21.73
C VAL A 579 19.88 -0.47 20.31
N PRO A 580 20.01 0.47 19.36
CA PRO A 580 20.43 0.15 18.01
C PRO A 580 21.87 -0.36 17.96
N HIS A 581 22.15 -1.22 16.99
CA HIS A 581 23.48 -1.79 16.78
C HIS A 581 24.58 -0.70 16.54
N THR A 582 24.19 0.45 15.96
CA THR A 582 25.06 1.61 15.77
C THR A 582 25.65 2.12 17.08
N PHE A 583 24.86 2.18 18.15
CA PHE A 583 25.32 2.61 19.46
C PHE A 583 26.33 1.62 20.05
N ILE A 584 26.05 0.33 19.96
CA ILE A 584 26.95 -0.72 20.42
C ILE A 584 28.27 -0.69 19.65
N GLY A 585 28.20 -0.50 18.33
CA GLY A 585 29.37 -0.35 17.47
C GLY A 585 30.20 0.90 17.78
N PHE A 586 29.53 2.00 18.05
CA PHE A 586 30.18 3.27 18.44
C PHE A 586 30.99 3.11 19.72
N ILE A 587 30.36 2.65 20.82
CA ILE A 587 31.02 2.51 22.12
C ILE A 587 32.17 1.48 22.08
N ARG A 588 32.01 0.43 21.27
CA ARG A 588 33.03 -0.61 21.12
C ARG A 588 34.32 -0.03 20.52
N GLN A 589 34.21 0.85 19.54
CA GLN A 589 35.36 1.40 18.85
C GLN A 589 35.93 2.61 19.59
N TRP A 590 35.09 3.42 20.17
CA TRP A 590 35.41 4.67 20.82
C TRP A 590 34.98 4.62 22.29
N PRO A 591 35.92 4.55 23.24
CA PRO A 591 35.60 4.42 24.65
C PRO A 591 35.14 5.76 25.26
N ALA A 592 34.20 6.41 24.58
CA ALA A 592 33.65 7.70 24.94
C ALA A 592 32.14 7.61 25.00
N LEU A 593 31.57 8.06 26.12
CA LEU A 593 30.14 8.04 26.37
C LEU A 593 29.59 9.46 26.40
N PRO A 594 28.79 9.90 25.42
CA PRO A 594 28.19 11.22 25.45
C PRO A 594 27.41 11.47 26.74
N ARG A 595 27.43 12.71 27.22
CA ARG A 595 26.70 13.10 28.44
C ARG A 595 25.19 12.92 28.29
N VAL A 596 24.67 13.24 27.07
CA VAL A 596 23.27 13.02 26.72
C VAL A 596 23.19 12.07 25.53
N VAL A 597 22.46 10.98 25.67
CA VAL A 597 22.21 9.98 24.64
C VAL A 597 20.71 9.80 24.44
N ILE A 598 20.25 10.03 23.21
CA ILE A 598 18.84 9.92 22.86
C ILE A 598 18.69 8.83 21.81
N PHE A 599 17.88 7.82 22.09
CA PHE A 599 17.51 6.78 21.11
C PHE A 599 16.18 7.14 20.49
N LEU A 600 16.22 7.61 19.25
CA LEU A 600 15.07 8.12 18.52
C LEU A 600 14.49 7.07 17.58
N SER A 601 13.22 6.70 17.80
CA SER A 601 12.41 5.92 16.88
C SER A 601 11.32 6.81 16.24
N VAL A 602 10.97 6.54 14.98
CA VAL A 602 9.96 7.28 14.24
C VAL A 602 8.71 6.44 14.07
N CYS A 603 7.56 6.99 14.44
CA CYS A 603 6.26 6.37 14.28
C CYS A 603 5.36 7.23 13.41
N VAL A 604 4.96 6.69 12.25
CA VAL A 604 3.98 7.34 11.36
C VAL A 604 2.57 6.97 11.81
N VAL A 605 1.80 7.98 12.22
CA VAL A 605 0.40 7.79 12.64
C VAL A 605 -0.58 8.13 11.51
N PRO A 606 -1.80 7.52 11.49
CA PRO A 606 -2.76 7.68 10.39
C PRO A 606 -3.57 8.98 10.46
N ILE A 607 -3.01 10.03 11.07
CA ILE A 607 -3.57 11.38 11.09
C ILE A 607 -2.75 12.30 10.18
N ALA A 608 -3.36 13.33 9.65
CA ALA A 608 -2.68 14.21 8.70
C ALA A 608 -1.50 14.95 9.34
N ARG A 609 -1.72 15.51 10.52
CA ARG A 609 -0.71 16.27 11.26
C ARG A 609 -0.81 15.99 12.75
N VAL A 610 0.35 15.81 13.39
CA VAL A 610 0.47 15.66 14.84
C VAL A 610 0.71 17.04 15.45
N PRO A 611 -0.06 17.45 16.49
CA PRO A 611 0.21 18.69 17.22
C PRO A 611 1.65 18.70 17.75
N ALA A 612 2.31 19.84 17.76
CA ALA A 612 3.72 19.96 18.14
C ALA A 612 3.99 19.44 19.57
N GLN A 613 3.03 19.65 20.48
CA GLN A 613 3.11 19.19 21.88
C GLN A 613 3.12 17.66 22.02
N ASP A 614 2.56 16.91 21.04
CA ASP A 614 2.36 15.46 21.12
C ASP A 614 3.37 14.70 20.25
N ARG A 615 4.27 15.42 19.55
CA ARG A 615 5.24 14.80 18.61
C ARG A 615 6.30 13.98 19.32
N TYR A 616 6.74 14.38 20.50
CA TYR A 616 7.81 13.71 21.24
C TYR A 616 7.27 13.04 22.49
N VAL A 617 7.43 11.74 22.59
CA VAL A 617 7.16 10.98 23.81
C VAL A 617 8.47 10.41 24.31
N LEU A 618 8.87 10.83 25.52
CA LEU A 618 10.18 10.56 26.11
C LEU A 618 10.05 9.62 27.32
N THR A 619 11.07 8.80 27.51
CA THR A 619 11.27 8.00 28.72
C THR A 619 12.72 8.10 29.14
N LYS A 620 12.99 8.30 30.46
CA LYS A 620 14.33 8.32 31.04
C LYS A 620 14.77 6.90 31.41
N VAL A 621 16.02 6.55 31.11
CA VAL A 621 16.64 5.34 31.65
C VAL A 621 17.04 5.61 33.10
N ARG A 622 16.44 4.84 34.03
CA ARG A 622 16.66 5.06 35.48
C ARG A 622 18.05 4.70 35.96
N THR A 623 18.71 3.75 35.30
CA THR A 623 20.02 3.22 35.70
C THR A 623 21.18 4.07 35.23
N ILE A 624 21.03 4.88 34.18
CA ILE A 624 22.10 5.67 33.57
C ILE A 624 21.60 7.09 33.36
N ASP A 625 22.24 8.05 34.01
CA ASP A 625 21.88 9.45 33.87
C ASP A 625 22.21 9.99 32.49
N GLY A 626 21.30 10.81 31.92
CA GLY A 626 21.44 11.40 30.59
C GLY A 626 21.05 10.47 29.43
N PHE A 627 20.41 9.31 29.69
CA PHE A 627 19.95 8.39 28.65
C PHE A 627 18.43 8.43 28.51
N TYR A 628 17.97 8.68 27.26
CA TYR A 628 16.56 8.84 26.97
C TYR A 628 16.14 7.98 25.78
N GLY A 629 14.97 7.35 25.92
CA GLY A 629 14.23 6.77 24.78
C GLY A 629 13.22 7.79 24.26
N CYS A 630 13.19 8.04 22.97
CA CYS A 630 12.28 8.98 22.34
C CYS A 630 11.53 8.30 21.21
N THR A 631 10.19 8.43 21.19
CA THR A 631 9.38 8.12 20.03
C THR A 631 8.87 9.42 19.42
N TYR A 632 9.24 9.68 18.16
CA TYR A 632 8.78 10.82 17.39
C TYR A 632 7.57 10.41 16.57
N TYR A 633 6.40 10.98 16.89
CA TYR A 633 5.16 10.76 16.15
C TYR A 633 5.03 11.77 15.02
N ILE A 634 4.79 11.27 13.81
CA ILE A 634 4.65 12.07 12.60
C ILE A 634 3.35 11.70 11.88
N GLY A 635 2.56 12.70 11.50
CA GLY A 635 1.40 12.52 10.64
C GLY A 635 1.82 12.30 9.18
N PHE A 636 0.95 11.71 8.38
CA PHE A 636 1.30 11.39 6.98
C PHE A 636 1.55 12.65 6.10
N ARG A 637 1.14 13.84 6.51
CA ARG A 637 1.43 15.12 5.83
C ARG A 637 2.47 16.00 6.53
N ASP A 638 2.90 15.61 7.72
CA ASP A 638 3.96 16.34 8.39
C ASP A 638 5.26 16.19 7.61
N LYS A 639 6.03 17.26 7.54
CA LYS A 639 7.43 17.16 7.15
C LYS A 639 8.19 16.61 8.34
N PHE A 640 9.07 15.67 8.06
CA PHE A 640 10.00 15.20 9.08
C PHE A 640 10.94 16.35 9.43
N ASP A 641 10.83 16.84 10.64
CA ASP A 641 11.66 17.96 11.15
C ASP A 641 11.85 17.73 12.65
N VAL A 642 12.92 17.02 13.00
CA VAL A 642 13.30 16.80 14.39
C VAL A 642 14.08 18.01 14.85
N ARG A 643 13.42 18.93 15.50
CA ARG A 643 14.07 20.10 16.12
C ARG A 643 14.68 19.70 17.44
N ILE A 644 15.99 19.90 17.55
CA ILE A 644 16.73 19.59 18.78
C ILE A 644 16.22 20.44 19.93
N ASP A 645 15.92 21.71 19.71
CA ASP A 645 15.42 22.61 20.74
C ASP A 645 14.14 22.11 21.38
N ASP A 646 13.14 21.69 20.57
CA ASP A 646 11.87 21.12 21.06
C ASP A 646 12.10 19.84 21.86
N LEU A 647 13.08 19.02 21.45
CA LEU A 647 13.43 17.77 22.12
C LEU A 647 14.11 18.05 23.46
N VAL A 648 15.02 19.02 23.54
CA VAL A 648 15.71 19.45 24.75
C VAL A 648 14.73 20.04 25.76
N ASP A 649 13.81 20.89 25.33
CA ASP A 649 12.78 21.47 26.21
C ASP A 649 11.90 20.37 26.83
N LYS A 650 11.57 19.31 26.05
CA LYS A 650 10.84 18.15 26.55
C LYS A 650 11.67 17.31 27.53
N ILE A 651 12.98 17.15 27.30
CA ILE A 651 13.90 16.48 28.23
C ILE A 651 13.99 17.25 29.54
N CYS A 652 14.20 18.56 29.50
CA CYS A 652 14.23 19.43 30.67
C CYS A 652 12.92 19.36 31.47
N SER A 653 11.78 19.39 30.77
CA SER A 653 10.45 19.23 31.41
C SER A 653 10.29 17.86 32.08
N LEU A 654 10.81 16.80 31.46
CA LEU A 654 10.77 15.44 32.02
C LEU A 654 11.64 15.35 33.29
N GLU A 655 12.87 15.93 33.27
CA GLU A 655 13.77 15.94 34.44
C GLU A 655 13.15 16.68 35.61
N CYS A 656 12.59 17.88 35.39
CA CYS A 656 11.90 18.64 36.40
C CYS A 656 10.67 17.89 36.99
N HIS A 657 9.98 17.09 36.16
CA HIS A 657 8.84 16.30 36.62
C HIS A 657 9.26 15.10 37.47
N LEU A 658 10.36 14.43 37.09
CA LEU A 658 10.86 13.23 37.77
C LEU A 658 11.55 13.58 39.10
N ASN A 659 12.23 14.69 39.15
CA ASN A 659 12.90 15.19 40.34
C ASN A 659 12.65 16.70 40.51
N PRO A 660 11.66 17.10 41.32
CA PRO A 660 11.37 18.52 41.57
C PRO A 660 12.50 19.33 42.20
N ALA A 661 13.50 18.65 42.77
CA ALA A 661 14.68 19.26 43.41
C ALA A 661 15.89 19.30 42.48
N VAL A 662 15.73 19.09 41.18
CA VAL A 662 16.82 19.19 40.21
C VAL A 662 17.39 20.61 40.18
N SER A 663 18.72 20.69 40.29
CA SER A 663 19.46 21.95 40.23
C SER A 663 19.29 22.61 38.86
N ASP A 664 19.04 23.93 38.86
CA ASP A 664 18.99 24.72 37.61
C ASP A 664 20.29 24.59 36.81
N ALA A 665 21.43 24.42 37.49
CA ALA A 665 22.73 24.19 36.87
C ALA A 665 22.77 22.89 36.04
N TYR A 666 22.09 21.81 36.47
CA TYR A 666 22.01 20.57 35.72
C TYR A 666 21.12 20.72 34.45
N ILE A 667 20.04 21.47 34.54
CA ILE A 667 19.20 21.78 33.39
C ILE A 667 19.94 22.63 32.36
N GLU A 668 20.74 23.60 32.83
CA GLU A 668 21.55 24.44 31.97
C GLU A 668 22.70 23.64 31.30
N GLU A 669 23.32 22.72 32.04
CA GLU A 669 24.30 21.76 31.51
C GLU A 669 23.69 20.94 30.37
N ILE A 670 22.48 20.37 30.56
CA ILE A 670 21.79 19.61 29.50
C ILE A 670 21.55 20.48 28.28
N ARG A 671 21.09 21.70 28.45
CA ARG A 671 20.85 22.64 27.35
C ARG A 671 22.11 22.95 26.56
N ASP A 672 23.19 23.26 27.27
CA ASP A 672 24.46 23.59 26.65
C ASP A 672 25.08 22.42 25.87
N VAL A 673 25.05 21.22 26.46
CA VAL A 673 25.53 19.99 25.85
C VAL A 673 24.72 19.62 24.59
N CYS A 674 23.40 19.86 24.63
CA CYS A 674 22.52 19.53 23.54
C CYS A 674 22.50 20.54 22.39
N ARG A 675 23.02 21.75 22.55
CA ARG A 675 23.10 22.75 21.46
C ARG A 675 23.84 22.25 20.23
N LYS A 676 24.79 21.30 20.39
CA LYS A 676 25.58 20.67 19.33
C LYS A 676 25.35 19.17 19.31
N ALA A 677 24.06 18.75 19.36
CA ALA A 677 23.75 17.35 19.32
C ALA A 677 24.00 16.78 17.92
N THR A 678 24.75 15.69 17.86
CA THR A 678 25.07 14.99 16.61
C THR A 678 24.08 13.87 16.34
N HIS A 679 23.52 13.85 15.15
CA HIS A 679 22.67 12.75 14.69
C HIS A 679 23.52 11.59 14.19
N VAL A 680 23.26 10.37 14.70
CA VAL A 680 23.95 9.15 14.32
C VAL A 680 22.97 8.21 13.63
N ALA A 681 23.14 8.05 12.32
CA ALA A 681 22.27 7.20 11.50
C ALA A 681 23.01 5.93 11.06
N PRO A 682 22.38 4.75 11.08
CA PRO A 682 22.96 3.53 10.54
C PRO A 682 22.98 3.57 9.01
N HIS A 683 24.10 3.12 8.44
CA HIS A 683 24.24 2.82 7.03
C HIS A 683 24.66 1.36 6.87
N TYR A 684 23.70 0.52 6.43
CA TYR A 684 23.96 -0.91 6.26
C TYR A 684 24.69 -1.17 4.94
N HIS A 685 25.92 -1.69 5.04
CA HIS A 685 26.63 -2.26 3.92
C HIS A 685 26.31 -3.75 3.84
N VAL A 686 25.39 -4.10 2.95
CA VAL A 686 24.85 -5.45 2.86
C VAL A 686 25.80 -6.35 2.06
N VAL A 687 26.19 -7.48 2.67
CA VAL A 687 27.07 -8.51 2.09
C VAL A 687 26.37 -9.87 2.15
N ALA A 688 26.42 -10.63 1.08
CA ALA A 688 25.79 -11.94 1.00
C ALA A 688 26.52 -12.98 1.83
N LYS A 689 25.82 -13.62 2.78
CA LYS A 689 26.34 -14.78 3.51
C LYS A 689 26.49 -15.98 2.58
N LYS A 690 27.69 -16.57 2.51
CA LYS A 690 27.92 -17.81 1.76
C LYS A 690 27.28 -19.00 2.47
N ILE A 691 26.61 -19.85 1.71
CA ILE A 691 25.99 -21.10 2.20
C ILE A 691 26.99 -22.23 1.94
N GLU A 692 27.32 -22.99 2.97
CA GLU A 692 28.23 -24.13 2.91
C GLU A 692 27.42 -25.42 2.96
N ALA A 693 26.76 -25.83 1.88
CA ALA A 693 26.04 -27.12 1.86
C ALA A 693 25.67 -27.60 0.45
N GLY A 694 26.20 -28.71 -0.01
CA GLY A 694 25.69 -29.54 -1.10
C GLY A 694 26.19 -29.24 -2.52
N ILE A 695 25.83 -30.15 -3.43
CA ILE A 695 26.12 -30.05 -4.86
C ILE A 695 25.28 -28.94 -5.47
N GLY A 696 25.87 -27.88 -6.04
CA GLY A 696 25.19 -26.70 -6.58
C GLY A 696 25.41 -25.40 -5.78
N THR A 697 26.11 -25.50 -4.64
CA THR A 697 26.47 -24.37 -3.77
C THR A 697 27.12 -23.18 -4.51
N PRO A 698 28.04 -23.39 -5.51
CA PRO A 698 28.66 -22.26 -6.20
C PRO A 698 27.65 -21.44 -6.99
N LEU A 699 26.69 -22.05 -7.69
CA LEU A 699 25.67 -21.37 -8.45
C LEU A 699 24.70 -20.58 -7.54
N VAL A 700 24.28 -21.21 -6.45
CA VAL A 700 23.39 -20.55 -5.46
C VAL A 700 24.08 -19.37 -4.83
N ASN A 701 25.36 -19.50 -4.44
CA ASN A 701 26.12 -18.40 -3.87
C ASN A 701 26.36 -17.28 -4.90
N TYR A 702 26.64 -17.63 -6.16
CA TYR A 702 26.77 -16.64 -7.23
C TYR A 702 25.50 -15.83 -7.44
N LEU A 703 24.35 -16.52 -7.56
CA LEU A 703 23.04 -15.87 -7.70
C LEU A 703 22.71 -15.01 -6.47
N ARG A 704 22.94 -15.53 -5.26
CA ARG A 704 22.71 -14.80 -4.02
C ARG A 704 23.58 -13.53 -3.93
N THR A 705 24.86 -13.64 -4.24
CA THR A 705 25.78 -12.50 -4.27
C THR A 705 25.34 -11.47 -5.31
N SER A 706 24.97 -11.91 -6.51
CA SER A 706 24.49 -11.02 -7.57
C SER A 706 23.20 -10.30 -7.17
N LEU A 707 22.23 -11.00 -6.61
CA LEU A 707 20.95 -10.41 -6.20
C LEU A 707 21.11 -9.44 -5.02
N ILE A 708 21.88 -9.83 -4.00
CA ILE A 708 22.05 -9.03 -2.79
C ILE A 708 23.03 -7.86 -3.03
N GLU A 709 24.22 -8.13 -3.53
CA GLU A 709 25.28 -7.13 -3.61
C GLU A 709 25.20 -6.24 -4.85
N SER A 710 24.74 -6.80 -6.00
CA SER A 710 24.65 -6.01 -7.24
C SER A 710 23.33 -5.30 -7.40
N ILE A 711 22.20 -5.94 -7.06
CA ILE A 711 20.86 -5.36 -7.28
C ILE A 711 20.32 -4.71 -6.01
N TYR A 712 20.11 -5.48 -4.93
CA TYR A 712 19.48 -4.96 -3.73
C TYR A 712 20.28 -3.82 -3.08
N ARG A 713 21.59 -3.99 -2.91
CA ARG A 713 22.45 -2.95 -2.32
C ARG A 713 22.40 -1.65 -3.12
N ARG A 714 22.42 -1.73 -4.47
CA ARG A 714 22.29 -0.52 -5.31
C ARG A 714 20.94 0.15 -5.14
N LEU A 715 19.85 -0.64 -5.13
CA LEU A 715 18.52 -0.11 -4.88
C LEU A 715 18.40 0.51 -3.48
N ALA A 716 18.92 -0.14 -2.44
CA ALA A 716 18.92 0.38 -1.08
C ALA A 716 19.76 1.67 -0.94
N THR A 717 20.85 1.80 -1.71
CA THR A 717 21.66 3.04 -1.74
C THR A 717 20.95 4.16 -2.51
N MET A 718 20.22 3.83 -3.59
CA MET A 718 19.45 4.82 -4.36
C MET A 718 18.22 5.33 -3.59
N PHE A 719 17.62 4.49 -2.75
CA PHE A 719 16.40 4.76 -1.98
C PHE A 719 16.63 4.48 -0.48
N PRO A 720 17.48 5.26 0.21
CA PRO A 720 17.73 5.05 1.62
C PRO A 720 16.50 5.41 2.46
N GLU A 721 16.13 4.55 3.41
CA GLU A 721 15.02 4.80 4.33
C GLU A 721 15.22 6.09 5.15
N THR A 722 16.46 6.45 5.41
CA THR A 722 16.85 7.61 6.21
C THR A 722 16.91 8.94 5.43
N ALA A 723 16.80 8.91 4.10
CA ALA A 723 16.93 10.12 3.27
C ALA A 723 15.96 11.23 3.64
N ASN A 724 14.73 10.85 4.04
CA ASN A 724 13.71 11.81 4.43
C ASN A 724 13.81 12.24 5.91
N TRP A 725 14.61 11.53 6.72
CA TRP A 725 14.71 11.78 8.17
C TRP A 725 15.81 12.78 8.52
N LEU A 726 16.76 13.00 7.62
CA LEU A 726 17.98 13.68 7.91
C LEU A 726 18.11 15.06 7.22
N THR A 727 17.04 15.52 6.57
CA THR A 727 17.04 16.81 5.85
C THR A 727 17.12 18.03 6.75
N SER A 728 16.83 17.89 8.05
CA SER A 728 16.82 18.99 9.03
C SER A 728 18.04 19.03 9.94
N ALA A 729 18.94 18.04 9.87
CA ALA A 729 20.10 17.96 10.75
C ALA A 729 21.33 18.64 10.10
N ASP A 730 21.96 19.55 10.82
CA ASP A 730 23.17 20.25 10.35
C ASP A 730 24.39 19.31 10.31
N GLU A 731 24.50 18.37 11.27
CA GLU A 731 25.56 17.39 11.34
C GLU A 731 25.04 15.97 11.50
N ILE A 732 25.45 15.09 10.58
CA ILE A 732 25.05 13.68 10.57
C ILE A 732 26.28 12.79 10.47
N ILE A 733 26.42 11.86 11.41
CA ILE A 733 27.40 10.79 11.33
C ILE A 733 26.73 9.52 10.81
N HIS A 734 27.16 9.05 9.65
CA HIS A 734 26.76 7.74 9.14
C HIS A 734 27.70 6.65 9.67
N VAL A 735 27.15 5.76 10.49
CA VAL A 735 27.90 4.60 10.98
C VAL A 735 27.69 3.44 10.01
N GLY A 736 28.75 3.10 9.26
CA GLY A 736 28.76 1.96 8.35
C GLY A 736 28.74 0.64 9.13
N ILE A 737 27.74 -0.21 8.86
CA ILE A 737 27.61 -1.54 9.45
C ILE A 737 27.65 -2.57 8.34
N ASN A 738 28.58 -3.51 8.39
CA ASN A 738 28.60 -4.66 7.50
C ASN A 738 27.54 -5.66 7.94
N ALA A 739 26.40 -5.68 7.23
CA ALA A 739 25.32 -6.63 7.45
C ALA A 739 25.55 -7.86 6.58
N ILE A 740 26.04 -8.95 7.17
CA ILE A 740 26.19 -10.24 6.51
C ILE A 740 24.86 -10.97 6.58
N ILE A 741 24.10 -10.98 5.48
CA ILE A 741 22.74 -11.50 5.39
C ILE A 741 22.64 -12.71 4.46
#